data_5d57803c770af945130815d4acc9a69c
#
_entry.id   5d57803c770af945130815d4acc9a69c
#
_cell.length_a   1.000
_cell.length_b   1.000
_cell.length_c   1.000
_cell.angle_alpha   90.00
_cell.angle_beta   90.00
_cell.angle_gamma   90.00
#
_symmetry.space_group_name_H-M   'P 1'
#
loop_
_entity.id
_entity.type
_entity.pdbx_description
1 polymer ?
#
loop_
_entity_poly.entity_id
_entity_poly.type
_entity_poly.pdbx_seq_one_letter_code
_entity_poly.pdbx_strand_id
1 'polypeptide(L)'
;MLQRVMSASRVLTPFFPAGSRKVLGVLMVLIMSSAGLTSLQAQTGGITGRVSDTKGAASLPGAQVIIVGTQRAATTREDGSYRLSVDPGRYVLRATKIGYGPVIDTITVVAGETFTQNFSLVAAPIGLDQVVVTGTRATDRTVLETAAPVDVLSSTEIEQTGRSEVSQVLEMLAPSINFPRPSVNDGTDHVRPATLRGLGPDQTLVLINGKRRHTTALVHVNQSVGRGSTSVDLNAIPANAIERVEILRDGAAAQYGSDAIAGVINIILKSDVATSASATTGRVFSGYQALGGKATYSDGRQIQLDGNLGRTFRGNGFIHVSGEFRDRDRTNRSRVDTSSQCISGDARCSPIPAGTNIFDENLRQSWSGDSESRDLVLFLNSEIPLESKVTLYGFGGIGKRDGLGAGFFRRSRDDRTVRSIYPNGFLPQIASDIKDASGTVGAKGMLDDWDWDLSAGYGGNSFGFTIENTANTSLGATSPTTFYAGALRLSQLVGNLDLVRLFPASPVGALNVAVGAEARREGYKEERGDEKSFAVGTSPILDGPNAGKLAPPFSQVFPGFRPSDEADASRTNIGGYIDLEATPIKQLLLATAGRVEKYSDFGSTANGKVAGRFEFFPGLAIRGAAQSGFRAPSLGQSNFSSVATNFVTVNGVSTPFEIRTFAVGSPGAQLLGAKELKPEKSINLSAGLTARASNNLSITADYYDVKIKDRIVLSGNFIDVSVRQLLATNGIPGVSGARYFTNAIDTKTKGVDVVLNYGTDLGEAGLLRFTGGYNHNKTKVTRLSPTPAQLAAVSTALFDRVQRALFERGQPSSGVRLTLNHVFHNLTTNLHASRFGEFTIFQTATNGSGDTKYSPQWVSDIALTYKFGPGMNFTLGANNVFDSYPDTLASPNQTRGIYIFPGQSPAGFNGRYGYVRAAVDFGLVSRPFRRTASSVTAPSHATKTSAQRSSGVARYTRPGSASNPGANLQPLLRTGGILGYRTP
;
A
#
# COMPACT_ATOMS: atom_id res chain seq x y z
N MET A 1 31.10 4.48 -26.72
CA MET A 1 30.28 4.19 -25.52
C MET A 1 29.77 5.47 -24.86
N LEU A 2 30.58 6.50 -24.63
CA LEU A 2 30.16 7.79 -24.08
C LEU A 2 29.03 8.51 -24.88
N GLN A 3 29.06 8.45 -26.21
CA GLN A 3 28.01 9.09 -27.05
C GLN A 3 26.63 8.38 -26.95
N ARG A 4 26.58 7.08 -26.64
CA ARG A 4 25.31 6.35 -26.42
C ARG A 4 24.75 6.59 -25.01
N VAL A 5 25.58 6.82 -24.01
CA VAL A 5 25.16 7.20 -22.66
C VAL A 5 24.60 8.62 -22.63
N MET A 6 25.17 9.55 -23.43
CA MET A 6 24.64 10.91 -23.55
C MET A 6 23.28 10.99 -24.30
N SER A 7 22.95 10.02 -25.15
CA SER A 7 21.64 9.97 -25.79
C SER A 7 20.55 9.43 -24.83
N ALA A 8 20.88 8.49 -23.94
CA ALA A 8 19.96 7.98 -22.91
C ALA A 8 19.62 9.05 -21.84
N SER A 9 20.57 9.96 -21.54
CA SER A 9 20.32 11.05 -20.60
C SER A 9 19.28 12.07 -21.12
N ARG A 10 19.11 12.19 -22.44
CA ARG A 10 18.12 13.12 -23.03
C ARG A 10 16.66 12.63 -22.93
N VAL A 11 16.44 11.33 -22.81
CA VAL A 11 15.09 10.73 -22.64
C VAL A 11 14.58 10.89 -21.19
N LEU A 12 15.49 10.96 -20.22
CA LEU A 12 15.17 11.10 -18.78
C LEU A 12 15.12 12.57 -18.30
N THR A 13 15.46 13.52 -19.17
CA THR A 13 15.57 14.94 -18.79
C THR A 13 14.30 15.64 -18.30
N PRO A 14 13.08 15.27 -18.65
CA PRO A 14 11.89 15.89 -18.06
C PRO A 14 11.59 15.49 -16.62
N PHE A 15 12.21 14.41 -16.10
CA PHE A 15 11.89 13.85 -14.79
C PHE A 15 12.80 14.31 -13.64
N PHE A 16 13.95 14.99 -13.95
CA PHE A 16 14.92 15.38 -12.93
C PHE A 16 15.21 16.89 -12.94
N PRO A 17 15.18 17.58 -11.78
CA PRO A 17 15.57 18.98 -11.67
C PRO A 17 17.07 19.17 -11.97
N ALA A 18 17.44 20.36 -12.49
CA ALA A 18 18.78 20.64 -13.03
C ALA A 18 19.95 20.40 -12.05
N GLY A 19 19.71 20.50 -10.73
CA GLY A 19 20.72 20.27 -9.69
C GLY A 19 21.11 18.80 -9.47
N SER A 20 20.17 17.87 -9.68
CA SER A 20 20.40 16.43 -9.47
C SER A 20 21.17 15.77 -10.61
N ARG A 21 21.25 16.41 -11.78
CA ARG A 21 21.98 15.91 -12.97
C ARG A 21 23.47 15.81 -12.73
N LYS A 22 24.06 16.74 -11.96
CA LYS A 22 25.50 16.75 -11.66
C LYS A 22 25.87 15.65 -10.66
N VAL A 23 24.98 15.37 -9.70
CA VAL A 23 25.22 14.34 -8.67
C VAL A 23 25.10 12.93 -9.26
N LEU A 24 24.13 12.68 -10.14
CA LEU A 24 23.97 11.39 -10.82
C LEU A 24 25.14 11.09 -11.78
N GLY A 25 25.66 12.12 -12.47
CA GLY A 25 26.84 12.01 -13.32
C GLY A 25 28.12 11.73 -12.55
N VAL A 26 28.32 12.35 -11.38
CA VAL A 26 29.49 12.14 -10.51
C VAL A 26 29.43 10.76 -9.86
N LEU A 27 28.24 10.28 -9.47
CA LEU A 27 28.07 8.95 -8.89
C LEU A 27 28.36 7.85 -9.92
N MET A 28 27.91 8.01 -11.18
CA MET A 28 28.25 7.08 -12.27
C MET A 28 29.74 7.06 -12.58
N VAL A 29 30.45 8.19 -12.49
CA VAL A 29 31.89 8.27 -12.71
C VAL A 29 32.69 7.66 -11.55
N LEU A 30 32.27 7.85 -10.30
CA LEU A 30 32.88 7.24 -9.11
C LEU A 30 32.77 5.71 -9.10
N ILE A 31 31.64 5.16 -9.54
CA ILE A 31 31.43 3.71 -9.68
C ILE A 31 32.30 3.11 -10.80
N MET A 32 32.63 3.88 -11.84
CA MET A 32 33.51 3.42 -12.93
C MET A 32 35.00 3.55 -12.65
N SER A 33 35.44 4.38 -11.69
CA SER A 33 36.86 4.59 -11.37
C SER A 33 37.43 3.62 -10.32
N SER A 34 36.62 2.78 -9.67
CA SER A 34 37.06 1.80 -8.67
C SER A 34 37.50 0.45 -9.26
N ALA A 35 37.56 0.28 -10.57
CA ALA A 35 37.83 -1.01 -11.25
C ALA A 35 39.32 -1.35 -11.39
N GLY A 36 40.25 -0.72 -10.64
CA GLY A 36 41.66 -0.82 -10.84
C GLY A 36 42.50 -1.36 -9.67
N LEU A 37 41.96 -2.20 -8.78
CA LEU A 37 42.71 -2.86 -7.72
C LEU A 37 42.88 -4.35 -8.04
N THR A 38 44.07 -4.73 -8.49
CA THR A 38 44.48 -6.13 -8.65
C THR A 38 44.63 -6.76 -7.27
N SER A 39 43.77 -7.67 -6.89
CA SER A 39 43.86 -8.48 -5.66
C SER A 39 44.43 -9.86 -5.94
N LEU A 40 45.29 -10.32 -5.05
CA LEU A 40 45.75 -11.71 -4.98
C LEU A 40 44.52 -12.62 -4.86
N GLN A 41 44.29 -13.50 -5.84
CA GLN A 41 43.23 -14.48 -5.87
C GLN A 41 43.46 -15.59 -4.85
N ALA A 42 42.76 -15.61 -3.74
CA ALA A 42 42.51 -16.85 -3.01
C ALA A 42 41.61 -17.74 -3.89
N GLN A 43 41.92 -19.00 -4.07
CA GLN A 43 41.07 -19.95 -4.81
C GLN A 43 39.73 -20.14 -4.07
N THR A 44 38.68 -19.58 -4.63
CA THR A 44 37.31 -19.74 -4.11
C THR A 44 36.77 -21.11 -4.47
N GLY A 45 36.02 -21.74 -3.59
CA GLY A 45 35.22 -22.91 -3.87
C GLY A 45 33.82 -22.54 -4.43
N GLY A 46 33.12 -23.51 -5.05
CA GLY A 46 31.80 -23.35 -5.55
C GLY A 46 30.79 -24.26 -4.86
N ILE A 47 29.55 -23.80 -4.72
CA ILE A 47 28.42 -24.62 -4.36
C ILE A 47 27.44 -24.57 -5.54
N THR A 48 27.04 -25.72 -6.05
CA THR A 48 26.03 -25.82 -7.12
C THR A 48 24.99 -26.85 -6.73
N GLY A 49 23.87 -26.87 -7.41
CA GLY A 49 22.83 -27.87 -7.18
C GLY A 49 21.51 -27.52 -7.85
N ARG A 50 20.49 -28.28 -7.54
CA ARG A 50 19.15 -28.09 -8.03
C ARG A 50 18.13 -28.15 -6.89
N VAL A 51 17.11 -27.31 -6.95
CA VAL A 51 15.97 -27.37 -6.03
C VAL A 51 14.76 -27.91 -6.80
N SER A 52 14.11 -28.94 -6.25
CA SER A 52 12.98 -29.65 -6.85
C SER A 52 11.87 -29.92 -5.85
N ASP A 53 10.66 -30.22 -6.35
CA ASP A 53 9.54 -30.70 -5.54
C ASP A 53 9.71 -32.19 -5.24
N THR A 54 9.44 -32.62 -4.01
CA THR A 54 9.49 -34.04 -3.61
C THR A 54 8.44 -34.90 -4.27
N LYS A 55 7.24 -34.39 -4.59
CA LYS A 55 6.12 -35.16 -5.16
C LYS A 55 6.24 -35.39 -6.65
N GLY A 56 7.02 -34.61 -7.40
CA GLY A 56 7.06 -34.75 -8.86
C GLY A 56 8.42 -34.54 -9.49
N ALA A 57 9.50 -34.40 -8.71
CA ALA A 57 10.83 -34.02 -9.21
C ALA A 57 10.83 -32.79 -10.14
N ALA A 58 9.74 -32.01 -10.12
CA ALA A 58 9.60 -30.79 -10.86
C ALA A 58 10.61 -29.76 -10.33
N SER A 59 11.32 -29.11 -11.25
CA SER A 59 12.24 -28.02 -10.90
C SER A 59 11.48 -26.88 -10.24
N LEU A 60 12.05 -26.28 -9.20
CA LEU A 60 11.49 -25.15 -8.50
C LEU A 60 12.27 -23.86 -8.85
N PRO A 61 11.90 -23.13 -9.91
CA PRO A 61 12.50 -21.84 -10.23
C PRO A 61 12.10 -20.78 -9.18
N GLY A 62 12.98 -19.81 -8.94
CA GLY A 62 12.72 -18.76 -7.94
C GLY A 62 12.81 -19.24 -6.49
N ALA A 63 13.31 -20.45 -6.21
CA ALA A 63 13.69 -20.86 -4.86
C ALA A 63 14.97 -20.15 -4.43
N GLN A 64 15.08 -19.79 -3.16
CA GLN A 64 16.28 -19.19 -2.60
C GLN A 64 17.09 -20.23 -1.84
N VAL A 65 18.38 -20.32 -2.14
CA VAL A 65 19.37 -21.08 -1.35
C VAL A 65 20.25 -20.08 -0.65
N ILE A 66 20.18 -20.03 0.69
CA ILE A 66 20.83 -19.04 1.53
C ILE A 66 21.91 -19.75 2.35
N ILE A 67 23.06 -19.12 2.50
CA ILE A 67 24.06 -19.52 3.49
C ILE A 67 23.65 -18.90 4.82
N VAL A 68 23.20 -19.74 5.75
CA VAL A 68 22.68 -19.30 7.06
C VAL A 68 23.73 -18.48 7.79
N GLY A 69 23.33 -17.33 8.31
CA GLY A 69 24.21 -16.39 9.00
C GLY A 69 24.97 -15.42 8.08
N THR A 70 24.69 -15.42 6.78
CA THR A 70 25.26 -14.45 5.81
C THR A 70 24.17 -13.88 4.91
N GLN A 71 24.46 -12.79 4.18
CA GLN A 71 23.56 -12.27 3.14
C GLN A 71 23.74 -12.98 1.79
N ARG A 72 24.51 -14.04 1.73
CA ARG A 72 24.76 -14.80 0.48
C ARG A 72 23.58 -15.72 0.20
N ALA A 73 22.94 -15.46 -0.90
CA ALA A 73 21.85 -16.28 -1.42
C ALA A 73 21.99 -16.45 -2.93
N ALA A 74 21.46 -17.54 -3.45
CA ALA A 74 21.24 -17.73 -4.88
C ALA A 74 19.79 -18.04 -5.11
N THR A 75 19.20 -17.41 -6.13
CA THR A 75 17.86 -17.74 -6.60
C THR A 75 17.97 -18.78 -7.71
N THR A 76 17.15 -19.83 -7.68
CA THR A 76 17.19 -20.88 -8.68
C THR A 76 16.66 -20.39 -10.02
N ARG A 77 17.28 -20.90 -11.10
CA ARG A 77 16.90 -20.66 -12.49
C ARG A 77 15.64 -21.45 -12.87
N GLU A 78 15.17 -21.31 -14.10
CA GLU A 78 14.00 -22.02 -14.62
C GLU A 78 14.10 -23.55 -14.50
N ASP A 79 15.31 -24.09 -14.64
CA ASP A 79 15.59 -25.51 -14.47
C ASP A 79 15.77 -25.95 -13.02
N GLY A 80 15.58 -25.02 -12.06
CA GLY A 80 15.80 -25.23 -10.62
C GLY A 80 17.25 -25.20 -10.21
N SER A 81 18.22 -24.96 -11.11
CA SER A 81 19.63 -24.91 -10.77
C SER A 81 20.03 -23.63 -10.05
N TYR A 82 21.01 -23.72 -9.16
CA TYR A 82 21.61 -22.58 -8.48
C TYR A 82 23.15 -22.71 -8.39
N ARG A 83 23.83 -21.60 -8.15
CA ARG A 83 25.26 -21.55 -7.90
C ARG A 83 25.61 -20.45 -6.91
N LEU A 84 26.47 -20.76 -5.94
CA LEU A 84 27.08 -19.85 -4.98
C LEU A 84 28.61 -19.99 -5.06
N SER A 85 29.33 -18.89 -4.99
CA SER A 85 30.78 -18.86 -4.84
C SER A 85 31.09 -18.53 -3.38
N VAL A 86 31.93 -19.35 -2.71
CA VAL A 86 32.26 -19.22 -1.29
C VAL A 86 33.71 -19.52 -1.06
N ASP A 87 34.28 -19.04 0.04
CA ASP A 87 35.58 -19.42 0.46
C ASP A 87 35.57 -20.88 0.98
N PRO A 88 36.70 -21.57 1.06
CA PRO A 88 36.74 -22.90 1.67
C PRO A 88 36.28 -22.84 3.13
N GLY A 89 35.41 -23.78 3.52
CA GLY A 89 34.82 -23.77 4.86
C GLY A 89 33.59 -24.64 5.01
N ARG A 90 33.07 -24.69 6.23
CA ARG A 90 31.84 -25.40 6.56
C ARG A 90 30.66 -24.42 6.54
N TYR A 91 29.60 -24.74 5.79
CA TYR A 91 28.45 -23.90 5.58
C TYR A 91 27.15 -24.62 5.89
N VAL A 92 26.22 -23.92 6.53
CA VAL A 92 24.85 -24.38 6.67
C VAL A 92 24.03 -23.69 5.54
N LEU A 93 23.44 -24.48 4.66
CA LEU A 93 22.59 -24.01 3.59
C LEU A 93 21.13 -24.20 3.96
N ARG A 94 20.31 -23.21 3.66
CA ARG A 94 18.84 -23.29 3.77
C ARG A 94 18.25 -23.04 2.38
N ALA A 95 17.51 -24.00 1.84
CA ALA A 95 16.71 -23.83 0.64
C ALA A 95 15.27 -23.50 1.02
N THR A 96 14.73 -22.44 0.45
CA THR A 96 13.36 -21.96 0.73
C THR A 96 12.65 -21.59 -0.56
N LYS A 97 11.33 -21.81 -0.62
CA LYS A 97 10.44 -21.28 -1.66
C LYS A 97 9.07 -21.05 -1.06
N ILE A 98 8.41 -19.96 -1.48
CA ILE A 98 7.03 -19.67 -1.04
C ILE A 98 6.12 -20.84 -1.40
N GLY A 99 5.38 -21.35 -0.42
CA GLY A 99 4.53 -22.53 -0.58
C GLY A 99 5.22 -23.87 -0.34
N TYR A 100 6.48 -23.86 0.10
CA TYR A 100 7.26 -25.08 0.43
C TYR A 100 7.90 -24.93 1.82
N GLY A 101 8.04 -26.06 2.50
CA GLY A 101 8.81 -26.12 3.75
C GLY A 101 10.32 -25.95 3.46
N PRO A 102 11.06 -25.24 4.31
CA PRO A 102 12.51 -25.07 4.12
C PRO A 102 13.24 -26.39 4.38
N VAL A 103 14.34 -26.60 3.64
CA VAL A 103 15.28 -27.69 3.89
C VAL A 103 16.63 -27.09 4.24
N ILE A 104 17.23 -27.59 5.32
CA ILE A 104 18.52 -27.14 5.82
C ILE A 104 19.51 -28.30 5.70
N ASP A 105 20.71 -28.04 5.19
CA ASP A 105 21.78 -29.00 5.14
C ASP A 105 23.14 -28.34 5.45
N THR A 106 24.09 -29.12 5.93
CA THR A 106 25.42 -28.63 6.27
C THR A 106 26.46 -29.28 5.36
N ILE A 107 27.21 -28.46 4.66
CA ILE A 107 28.23 -28.89 3.71
C ILE A 107 29.62 -28.33 4.09
N THR A 108 30.66 -28.95 3.53
CA THR A 108 32.03 -28.46 3.60
C THR A 108 32.55 -28.22 2.17
N VAL A 109 33.05 -27.01 1.91
CA VAL A 109 33.59 -26.62 0.61
C VAL A 109 35.09 -26.54 0.70
N VAL A 110 35.77 -27.19 -0.24
CA VAL A 110 37.25 -27.22 -0.36
C VAL A 110 37.73 -26.20 -1.38
N ALA A 111 38.90 -25.67 -1.22
CA ALA A 111 39.51 -24.69 -2.12
C ALA A 111 39.61 -25.22 -3.57
N GLY A 112 39.10 -24.44 -4.52
CA GLY A 112 39.17 -24.78 -5.95
C GLY A 112 38.14 -25.85 -6.40
N GLU A 113 37.37 -26.43 -5.47
CA GLU A 113 36.34 -27.46 -5.78
C GLU A 113 34.96 -26.89 -5.82
N THR A 114 34.09 -27.56 -6.59
CA THR A 114 32.64 -27.23 -6.61
C THR A 114 31.88 -28.38 -5.93
N PHE A 115 31.25 -28.07 -4.80
CA PHE A 115 30.38 -28.99 -4.09
C PHE A 115 28.98 -28.97 -4.69
N THR A 116 28.38 -30.13 -4.93
CA THR A 116 27.01 -30.23 -5.46
C THR A 116 26.06 -30.60 -4.33
N GLN A 117 25.11 -29.70 -4.02
CA GLN A 117 24.05 -29.91 -3.05
C GLN A 117 22.68 -29.74 -3.72
N ASN A 118 21.89 -30.80 -3.77
CA ASN A 118 20.51 -30.76 -4.27
C ASN A 118 19.53 -30.69 -3.09
N PHE A 119 18.44 -29.94 -3.30
CA PHE A 119 17.37 -29.82 -2.32
C PHE A 119 16.05 -30.32 -2.90
N SER A 120 15.34 -31.14 -2.14
CA SER A 120 13.97 -31.55 -2.46
C SER A 120 13.03 -30.94 -1.43
N LEU A 121 12.25 -29.96 -1.83
CA LEU A 121 11.33 -29.27 -0.96
C LEU A 121 9.97 -29.97 -0.96
N VAL A 122 9.37 -30.08 0.22
CA VAL A 122 8.01 -30.58 0.38
C VAL A 122 7.05 -29.38 0.27
N ALA A 123 6.04 -29.47 -0.57
CA ALA A 123 4.98 -28.48 -0.63
C ALA A 123 4.35 -28.35 0.78
N ALA A 124 4.48 -27.16 1.37
CA ALA A 124 3.89 -26.84 2.66
C ALA A 124 2.64 -26.00 2.41
N PRO A 125 1.47 -26.45 2.86
CA PRO A 125 0.21 -25.72 2.69
C PRO A 125 0.23 -24.32 3.31
N ILE A 126 1.12 -24.07 4.28
CA ILE A 126 1.23 -22.82 5.01
C ILE A 126 2.63 -22.26 4.85
N GLY A 127 2.74 -20.98 4.45
CA GLY A 127 4.01 -20.25 4.31
C GLY A 127 4.63 -19.84 5.66
N LEU A 128 4.59 -20.69 6.69
CA LEU A 128 5.06 -20.38 8.05
C LEU A 128 6.57 -20.25 8.18
N ASP A 129 7.29 -20.83 7.25
CA ASP A 129 8.75 -20.87 7.25
C ASP A 129 9.34 -19.85 6.26
N GLN A 130 8.54 -18.83 5.87
CA GLN A 130 9.05 -17.73 5.06
C GLN A 130 10.05 -16.90 5.87
N VAL A 131 11.23 -16.72 5.30
CA VAL A 131 12.25 -15.84 5.87
C VAL A 131 11.83 -14.40 5.64
N VAL A 132 11.90 -13.60 6.70
CA VAL A 132 11.60 -12.18 6.67
C VAL A 132 12.88 -11.38 6.80
N VAL A 133 12.91 -10.21 6.17
CA VAL A 133 14.02 -9.26 6.25
C VAL A 133 13.61 -7.96 6.95
N THR A 134 12.38 -7.89 7.44
CA THR A 134 11.83 -6.72 8.11
C THR A 134 11.72 -6.97 9.61
N GLY A 135 12.21 -6.02 10.42
CA GLY A 135 12.17 -6.13 11.89
C GLY A 135 13.34 -6.90 12.50
N THR A 136 14.21 -7.47 11.68
CA THR A 136 15.49 -8.11 12.05
C THR A 136 16.56 -7.74 11.03
N ARG A 137 17.82 -7.81 11.42
CA ARG A 137 19.00 -7.72 10.53
C ARG A 137 19.65 -9.09 10.32
N ALA A 138 19.17 -10.12 11.03
CA ALA A 138 19.55 -11.51 10.77
C ALA A 138 18.83 -12.01 9.51
N THR A 139 19.52 -12.83 8.71
CA THR A 139 19.05 -13.26 7.37
C THR A 139 18.31 -14.60 7.40
N ASP A 140 18.12 -15.18 8.58
CA ASP A 140 17.63 -16.55 8.77
C ASP A 140 16.32 -16.65 9.58
N ARG A 141 15.71 -15.53 9.95
CA ARG A 141 14.49 -15.53 10.77
C ARG A 141 13.22 -15.76 9.96
N THR A 142 12.39 -16.66 10.43
CA THR A 142 11.04 -16.86 9.92
C THR A 142 10.03 -15.99 10.66
N VAL A 143 8.81 -15.85 10.12
CA VAL A 143 7.71 -15.07 10.72
C VAL A 143 7.48 -15.44 12.20
N LEU A 144 7.55 -16.71 12.56
CA LEU A 144 7.33 -17.19 13.93
C LEU A 144 8.55 -17.03 14.85
N GLU A 145 9.75 -16.86 14.28
CA GLU A 145 11.01 -16.74 15.03
C GLU A 145 11.39 -15.28 15.33
N THR A 146 10.70 -14.31 14.74
CA THR A 146 10.98 -12.88 15.00
C THR A 146 10.50 -12.45 16.39
N ALA A 147 11.24 -11.52 17.00
CA ALA A 147 10.86 -10.88 18.27
C ALA A 147 9.71 -9.87 18.13
N ALA A 148 9.37 -9.45 16.90
CA ALA A 148 8.28 -8.54 16.59
C ALA A 148 7.31 -9.17 15.57
N PRO A 149 6.00 -8.81 15.59
CA PRO A 149 5.01 -9.38 14.68
C PRO A 149 5.20 -8.89 13.24
N VAL A 150 5.38 -9.83 12.30
CA VAL A 150 5.48 -9.58 10.86
C VAL A 150 4.44 -10.42 10.13
N ASP A 151 3.67 -9.80 9.23
CA ASP A 151 2.84 -10.51 8.27
C ASP A 151 3.57 -10.54 6.91
N VAL A 152 3.43 -11.64 6.18
CA VAL A 152 3.98 -11.78 4.83
C VAL A 152 2.86 -12.11 3.87
N LEU A 153 2.69 -11.28 2.86
CA LEU A 153 1.70 -11.43 1.80
C LEU A 153 2.44 -11.77 0.50
N SER A 154 2.20 -12.94 -0.05
CA SER A 154 2.89 -13.43 -1.25
C SER A 154 2.30 -12.84 -2.54
N SER A 155 3.08 -12.84 -3.64
CA SER A 155 2.61 -12.45 -4.98
C SER A 155 1.36 -13.24 -5.40
N THR A 156 1.29 -14.54 -5.08
CA THR A 156 0.12 -15.37 -5.38
C THR A 156 -1.13 -14.87 -4.65
N GLU A 157 -1.04 -14.55 -3.35
CA GLU A 157 -2.16 -14.01 -2.60
C GLU A 157 -2.59 -12.64 -3.14
N ILE A 158 -1.62 -11.78 -3.48
CA ILE A 158 -1.84 -10.46 -4.08
C ILE A 158 -2.62 -10.60 -5.40
N GLU A 159 -2.17 -11.44 -6.30
CA GLU A 159 -2.80 -11.67 -7.61
C GLU A 159 -4.21 -12.26 -7.50
N GLN A 160 -4.44 -13.12 -6.51
CA GLN A 160 -5.73 -13.79 -6.28
C GLN A 160 -6.82 -12.86 -5.74
N THR A 161 -6.49 -11.68 -5.24
CA THR A 161 -7.48 -10.71 -4.74
C THR A 161 -8.36 -10.14 -5.85
N GLY A 162 -7.90 -10.14 -7.10
CA GLY A 162 -8.59 -9.47 -8.21
C GLY A 162 -8.69 -7.94 -8.05
N ARG A 163 -7.93 -7.35 -7.10
CA ARG A 163 -7.85 -5.92 -6.90
C ARG A 163 -6.71 -5.34 -7.73
N SER A 164 -6.91 -4.14 -8.23
CA SER A 164 -5.96 -3.46 -9.11
C SER A 164 -5.01 -2.50 -8.38
N GLU A 165 -5.36 -2.05 -7.20
CA GLU A 165 -4.59 -1.09 -6.41
C GLU A 165 -3.94 -1.80 -5.22
N VAL A 166 -2.61 -1.63 -5.04
CA VAL A 166 -1.84 -2.28 -3.96
C VAL A 166 -2.44 -1.98 -2.59
N SER A 167 -2.87 -0.75 -2.34
CA SER A 167 -3.50 -0.38 -1.06
C SER A 167 -4.79 -1.16 -0.79
N GLN A 168 -5.61 -1.42 -1.82
CA GLN A 168 -6.83 -2.25 -1.69
C GLN A 168 -6.49 -3.72 -1.43
N VAL A 169 -5.43 -4.22 -2.06
CA VAL A 169 -4.89 -5.56 -1.81
C VAL A 169 -4.49 -5.72 -0.35
N LEU A 170 -3.71 -4.76 0.17
CA LEU A 170 -3.25 -4.77 1.56
C LEU A 170 -4.42 -4.65 2.55
N GLU A 171 -5.41 -3.81 2.27
CA GLU A 171 -6.61 -3.69 3.10
C GLU A 171 -7.39 -5.01 3.19
N MET A 172 -7.45 -5.77 2.09
CA MET A 172 -8.15 -7.04 2.03
C MET A 172 -7.42 -8.16 2.76
N LEU A 173 -6.09 -8.19 2.69
CA LEU A 173 -5.28 -9.28 3.23
C LEU A 173 -4.81 -9.03 4.67
N ALA A 174 -4.59 -7.75 5.06
CA ALA A 174 -4.07 -7.38 6.36
C ALA A 174 -5.15 -6.71 7.24
N PRO A 175 -5.61 -7.35 8.34
CA PRO A 175 -6.72 -6.86 9.16
C PRO A 175 -6.42 -5.55 9.90
N SER A 176 -5.15 -5.23 10.11
CA SER A 176 -4.68 -4.01 10.77
C SER A 176 -4.56 -2.80 9.84
N ILE A 177 -4.72 -3.00 8.52
CA ILE A 177 -4.69 -1.93 7.52
C ILE A 177 -6.13 -1.47 7.21
N ASN A 178 -6.32 -0.15 7.16
CA ASN A 178 -7.54 0.49 6.71
C ASN A 178 -7.21 1.50 5.61
N PHE A 179 -7.95 1.43 4.51
CA PHE A 179 -7.74 2.22 3.32
C PHE A 179 -9.03 2.96 2.94
N PRO A 180 -9.32 4.08 3.60
CA PRO A 180 -10.54 4.85 3.33
C PRO A 180 -10.58 5.31 1.86
N ARG A 181 -11.80 5.34 1.29
CA ARG A 181 -12.04 5.75 -0.09
C ARG A 181 -12.76 7.10 -0.13
N PRO A 182 -12.05 8.21 0.11
CA PRO A 182 -12.67 9.52 0.06
C PRO A 182 -13.17 9.83 -1.35
N SER A 183 -14.28 10.53 -1.43
CA SER A 183 -14.87 11.03 -2.66
C SER A 183 -15.07 12.54 -2.51
N VAL A 184 -14.88 13.30 -3.59
CA VAL A 184 -15.01 14.77 -3.59
C VAL A 184 -14.02 15.43 -2.63
N ASN A 185 -12.73 15.13 -2.77
CA ASN A 185 -11.65 15.54 -1.84
C ASN A 185 -10.38 15.94 -2.61
N ASP A 186 -10.29 17.15 -3.09
CA ASP A 186 -9.13 17.88 -3.66
C ASP A 186 -7.82 17.06 -3.82
N GLY A 187 -7.82 16.00 -4.65
CA GLY A 187 -6.69 15.12 -4.92
C GLY A 187 -6.54 13.91 -3.97
N THR A 188 -7.16 13.90 -2.77
CA THR A 188 -7.11 12.73 -1.86
C THR A 188 -7.87 11.52 -2.44
N ASP A 189 -8.77 11.74 -3.38
CA ASP A 189 -9.47 10.71 -4.15
C ASP A 189 -8.57 10.01 -5.19
N HIS A 190 -7.42 10.59 -5.54
CA HIS A 190 -6.39 10.02 -6.41
C HIS A 190 -5.19 9.47 -5.63
N VAL A 191 -4.83 10.08 -4.50
CA VAL A 191 -3.77 9.62 -3.59
C VAL A 191 -4.38 9.35 -2.23
N ARG A 192 -4.78 8.10 -2.01
CA ARG A 192 -5.55 7.70 -0.83
C ARG A 192 -4.64 7.32 0.33
N PRO A 193 -4.88 7.86 1.53
CA PRO A 193 -4.04 7.58 2.69
C PRO A 193 -4.37 6.20 3.31
N ALA A 194 -3.38 5.29 3.40
CA ALA A 194 -3.51 4.03 4.13
C ALA A 194 -3.12 4.22 5.60
N THR A 195 -3.89 3.64 6.52
CA THR A 195 -3.59 3.65 7.96
C THR A 195 -3.26 2.25 8.47
N LEU A 196 -2.34 2.14 9.41
CA LEU A 196 -1.96 0.89 10.08
C LEU A 196 -2.34 0.99 11.56
N ARG A 197 -3.12 0.01 12.07
CA ARG A 197 -3.58 -0.01 13.49
C ARG A 197 -4.35 1.26 13.91
N GLY A 198 -5.03 1.93 12.97
CA GLY A 198 -5.74 3.17 13.24
C GLY A 198 -4.84 4.39 13.49
N LEU A 199 -3.51 4.26 13.27
CA LEU A 199 -2.55 5.36 13.35
C LEU A 199 -2.46 6.11 12.02
N GLY A 200 -1.82 7.30 12.00
CA GLY A 200 -1.75 8.14 10.80
C GLY A 200 -0.99 7.50 9.64
N PRO A 201 -1.35 7.84 8.41
CA PRO A 201 -0.66 7.34 7.22
C PRO A 201 0.82 7.70 7.17
N ASP A 202 1.16 8.87 7.70
CA ASP A 202 2.53 9.40 7.84
C ASP A 202 3.30 8.84 9.06
N GLN A 203 2.68 7.94 9.83
CA GLN A 203 3.29 7.21 10.95
C GLN A 203 3.65 5.77 10.58
N THR A 204 3.49 5.40 9.31
CA THR A 204 3.85 4.09 8.75
C THR A 204 4.96 4.28 7.72
N LEU A 205 6.11 3.67 7.97
CA LEU A 205 7.22 3.72 7.02
C LEU A 205 7.00 2.72 5.89
N VAL A 206 7.25 3.15 4.66
CA VAL A 206 7.23 2.26 3.48
C VAL A 206 8.66 2.11 2.94
N LEU A 207 9.05 0.87 2.68
CA LEU A 207 10.31 0.50 2.07
C LEU A 207 10.07 -0.25 0.75
N ILE A 208 11.03 -0.17 -0.16
CA ILE A 208 11.16 -1.04 -1.34
C ILE A 208 12.51 -1.73 -1.26
N ASN A 209 12.53 -3.07 -1.27
CA ASN A 209 13.76 -3.87 -1.08
C ASN A 209 14.59 -3.40 0.14
N GLY A 210 13.92 -3.04 1.25
CA GLY A 210 14.56 -2.56 2.47
C GLY A 210 15.04 -1.10 2.46
N LYS A 211 14.91 -0.36 1.35
CA LYS A 211 15.31 1.06 1.26
C LYS A 211 14.08 1.98 1.27
N ARG A 212 14.20 3.14 1.95
CA ARG A 212 13.09 4.09 2.20
C ARG A 212 12.47 4.60 0.91
N ARG A 213 11.14 4.52 0.82
CA ARG A 213 10.31 5.14 -0.21
C ARG A 213 9.96 6.58 0.18
N HIS A 214 9.97 7.51 -0.77
CA HIS A 214 9.51 8.89 -0.57
C HIS A 214 7.97 8.97 -0.41
N THR A 215 7.49 10.02 0.26
CA THR A 215 6.06 10.35 0.35
C THR A 215 5.57 11.05 -0.92
N THR A 216 4.26 11.26 -1.04
CA THR A 216 3.70 12.15 -2.07
C THR A 216 3.91 13.61 -1.73
N ALA A 217 3.78 14.48 -2.74
CA ALA A 217 3.77 15.93 -2.54
C ALA A 217 2.43 16.42 -1.95
N LEU A 218 1.35 15.64 -2.10
CA LEU A 218 0.01 16.02 -1.66
C LEU A 218 -0.08 16.09 -0.13
N VAL A 219 -0.63 17.18 0.38
CA VAL A 219 -1.02 17.35 1.78
C VAL A 219 -2.54 17.17 1.89
N HIS A 220 -2.99 16.20 2.69
CA HIS A 220 -4.41 15.91 2.87
C HIS A 220 -5.08 16.93 3.77
N VAL A 221 -5.77 17.92 3.22
CA VAL A 221 -6.32 19.03 4.01
C VAL A 221 -7.83 18.97 4.22
N ASN A 222 -8.56 18.20 3.40
CA ASN A 222 -10.00 18.06 3.52
C ASN A 222 -10.41 17.03 4.57
N GLN A 223 -11.69 17.03 4.94
CA GLN A 223 -12.20 16.21 6.03
C GLN A 223 -12.31 14.75 5.62
N SER A 224 -11.24 14.00 5.84
CA SER A 224 -11.16 12.56 5.63
C SER A 224 -10.27 11.92 6.70
N VAL A 225 -10.28 10.60 6.80
CA VAL A 225 -9.26 9.89 7.56
C VAL A 225 -7.89 10.21 6.94
N GLY A 226 -6.91 10.51 7.78
CA GLY A 226 -5.59 10.98 7.34
C GLY A 226 -5.50 12.49 7.10
N ARG A 227 -6.53 13.29 7.43
CA ARG A 227 -6.46 14.74 7.36
C ARG A 227 -5.27 15.29 8.14
N GLY A 228 -4.48 16.12 7.49
CA GLY A 228 -3.25 16.71 8.04
C GLY A 228 -2.00 15.88 7.80
N SER A 229 -2.08 14.73 7.11
CA SER A 229 -0.91 13.89 6.81
C SER A 229 -0.36 14.10 5.39
N THR A 230 0.87 13.63 5.20
CA THR A 230 1.49 13.38 3.90
C THR A 230 1.82 11.88 3.83
N SER A 231 1.19 11.13 2.94
CA SER A 231 1.33 9.67 2.87
C SER A 231 2.26 9.22 1.75
N VAL A 232 2.68 7.95 1.77
CA VAL A 232 3.26 7.29 0.60
C VAL A 232 2.12 6.84 -0.32
N ASP A 233 2.24 7.06 -1.63
CA ASP A 233 1.34 6.48 -2.61
C ASP A 233 1.73 5.04 -2.91
N LEU A 234 1.05 4.10 -2.27
CA LEU A 234 1.23 2.66 -2.50
C LEU A 234 0.76 2.24 -3.91
N ASN A 235 -0.15 2.99 -4.52
CA ASN A 235 -0.70 2.71 -5.83
C ASN A 235 0.20 3.20 -6.98
N ALA A 236 1.31 3.89 -6.65
CA ALA A 236 2.38 4.19 -7.60
C ALA A 236 3.36 3.00 -7.80
N ILE A 237 3.12 1.87 -7.15
CA ILE A 237 3.90 0.64 -7.27
C ILE A 237 3.00 -0.42 -7.92
N PRO A 238 3.34 -0.97 -9.09
CA PRO A 238 2.48 -1.92 -9.78
C PRO A 238 2.44 -3.26 -9.02
N ALA A 239 1.24 -3.82 -8.82
CA ALA A 239 1.06 -5.06 -8.06
C ALA A 239 1.82 -6.25 -8.69
N ASN A 240 1.94 -6.28 -10.02
CA ASN A 240 2.66 -7.31 -10.74
C ASN A 240 4.18 -7.27 -10.58
N ALA A 241 4.75 -6.17 -10.07
CA ALA A 241 6.18 -6.06 -9.72
C ALA A 241 6.53 -6.65 -8.35
N ILE A 242 5.52 -7.00 -7.53
CA ILE A 242 5.69 -7.38 -6.13
C ILE A 242 5.87 -8.90 -6.02
N GLU A 243 6.97 -9.33 -5.39
CA GLU A 243 7.19 -10.72 -4.98
C GLU A 243 6.48 -11.04 -3.68
N ARG A 244 6.60 -10.13 -2.69
CA ARG A 244 5.89 -10.19 -1.42
C ARG A 244 5.86 -8.84 -0.74
N VAL A 245 4.94 -8.68 0.20
CA VAL A 245 4.90 -7.54 1.12
C VAL A 245 5.08 -8.05 2.54
N GLU A 246 6.05 -7.48 3.25
CA GLU A 246 6.28 -7.74 4.67
C GLU A 246 5.74 -6.56 5.49
N ILE A 247 4.82 -6.82 6.42
CA ILE A 247 4.18 -5.80 7.26
C ILE A 247 4.62 -6.02 8.70
N LEU A 248 5.60 -5.24 9.14
CA LEU A 248 6.00 -5.22 10.55
C LEU A 248 4.98 -4.42 11.34
N ARG A 249 4.22 -5.09 12.17
CA ARG A 249 3.18 -4.50 13.03
C ARG A 249 3.74 -4.10 14.40
N ASP A 250 4.86 -3.38 14.41
CA ASP A 250 5.46 -2.80 15.60
C ASP A 250 6.28 -1.57 15.23
N GLY A 251 6.49 -0.64 16.16
CA GLY A 251 7.36 0.48 15.89
C GLY A 251 8.78 -0.01 15.58
N ALA A 252 9.52 0.73 14.79
CA ALA A 252 10.86 0.33 14.36
C ALA A 252 11.80 1.53 14.12
N ALA A 253 11.57 2.66 14.79
CA ALA A 253 12.37 3.86 14.58
C ALA A 253 13.84 3.69 14.96
N ALA A 254 14.17 2.81 15.91
CA ALA A 254 15.56 2.50 16.26
C ALA A 254 16.29 1.75 15.13
N GLN A 255 15.57 1.04 14.25
CA GLN A 255 16.13 0.27 13.14
C GLN A 255 16.09 1.04 11.81
N TYR A 256 15.00 1.82 11.54
CA TYR A 256 14.72 2.42 10.23
C TYR A 256 14.57 3.94 10.27
N GLY A 257 14.65 4.57 11.45
CA GLY A 257 14.55 6.04 11.62
C GLY A 257 13.10 6.55 11.67
N SER A 258 12.94 7.82 11.32
CA SER A 258 11.67 8.55 11.35
C SER A 258 10.52 7.80 10.65
N ASP A 259 9.29 8.03 11.09
CA ASP A 259 8.02 7.61 10.50
C ASP A 259 7.60 6.15 10.82
N ALA A 260 8.50 5.32 11.37
CA ALA A 260 8.22 3.94 11.76
C ALA A 260 7.58 3.86 13.17
N ILE A 261 6.48 4.59 13.41
CA ILE A 261 5.73 4.58 14.69
C ILE A 261 4.70 3.46 14.70
N ALA A 262 3.85 3.38 13.68
CA ALA A 262 2.80 2.37 13.57
C ALA A 262 3.37 1.02 13.15
N GLY A 263 4.37 1.06 12.29
CA GLY A 263 5.01 -0.11 11.71
C GLY A 263 5.78 0.23 10.44
N VAL A 264 6.16 -0.85 9.72
CA VAL A 264 6.87 -0.77 8.45
C VAL A 264 6.17 -1.66 7.43
N ILE A 265 5.95 -1.15 6.23
CA ILE A 265 5.53 -1.92 5.06
C ILE A 265 6.72 -2.02 4.12
N ASN A 266 7.30 -3.21 3.98
CA ASN A 266 8.42 -3.45 3.09
C ASN A 266 7.96 -4.25 1.87
N ILE A 267 8.07 -3.63 0.70
CA ILE A 267 7.70 -4.21 -0.59
C ILE A 267 8.94 -4.81 -1.22
N ILE A 268 8.96 -6.12 -1.37
CA ILE A 268 10.02 -6.86 -2.03
C ILE A 268 9.64 -7.07 -3.49
N LEU A 269 10.47 -6.59 -4.41
CA LEU A 269 10.23 -6.67 -5.84
C LEU A 269 10.62 -8.05 -6.40
N LYS A 270 9.93 -8.48 -7.46
CA LYS A 270 10.22 -9.72 -8.18
C LYS A 270 11.66 -9.73 -8.70
N SER A 271 12.31 -10.86 -8.51
CA SER A 271 13.67 -11.17 -8.98
C SER A 271 13.71 -12.41 -9.88
N ASP A 272 12.55 -13.00 -10.17
CA ASP A 272 12.43 -14.15 -11.04
C ASP A 272 12.73 -13.79 -12.51
N VAL A 273 12.89 -14.80 -13.34
CA VAL A 273 13.14 -14.66 -14.77
C VAL A 273 11.90 -14.96 -15.61
N ALA A 274 10.74 -15.05 -14.98
CA ALA A 274 9.49 -15.31 -15.66
C ALA A 274 9.13 -14.15 -16.60
N THR A 275 8.62 -14.46 -17.77
CA THR A 275 8.03 -13.51 -18.70
C THR A 275 6.55 -13.78 -18.77
N SER A 276 5.74 -12.82 -18.33
CA SER A 276 4.30 -12.99 -18.27
C SER A 276 3.56 -11.72 -18.72
N ALA A 277 2.33 -11.92 -19.16
CA ALA A 277 1.41 -10.83 -19.43
C ALA A 277 0.01 -11.16 -18.90
N SER A 278 -0.74 -10.15 -18.46
CA SER A 278 -2.15 -10.33 -18.13
C SER A 278 -2.99 -9.15 -18.60
N ALA A 279 -4.26 -9.43 -18.89
CA ALA A 279 -5.28 -8.43 -19.18
C ALA A 279 -6.49 -8.69 -18.29
N THR A 280 -6.92 -7.65 -17.59
CA THR A 280 -8.11 -7.68 -16.72
C THR A 280 -9.09 -6.61 -17.21
N THR A 281 -10.35 -6.98 -17.32
CA THR A 281 -11.43 -5.99 -17.54
C THR A 281 -12.61 -6.31 -16.64
N GLY A 282 -13.26 -5.27 -16.17
CA GLY A 282 -14.41 -5.40 -15.29
C GLY A 282 -15.27 -4.16 -15.26
N ARG A 283 -16.40 -4.27 -14.59
CA ARG A 283 -17.38 -3.20 -14.46
C ARG A 283 -18.20 -3.37 -13.19
N VAL A 284 -18.75 -2.28 -12.68
CA VAL A 284 -19.73 -2.33 -11.61
C VAL A 284 -21.10 -2.71 -12.19
N PHE A 285 -21.73 -3.71 -11.56
CA PHE A 285 -23.11 -4.13 -11.79
C PHE A 285 -23.82 -4.17 -10.44
N SER A 286 -24.61 -3.16 -10.14
CA SER A 286 -25.12 -2.97 -8.79
C SER A 286 -26.58 -2.54 -8.82
N GLY A 287 -27.33 -2.94 -7.82
CA GLY A 287 -28.71 -2.52 -7.60
C GLY A 287 -28.95 -2.17 -6.15
N TYR A 288 -29.24 -0.90 -5.86
CA TYR A 288 -29.49 -0.40 -4.52
C TYR A 288 -30.98 -0.03 -4.36
N GLN A 289 -31.62 -0.57 -3.31
CA GLN A 289 -33.01 -0.23 -2.97
C GLN A 289 -33.01 0.74 -1.78
N ALA A 290 -33.50 1.94 -1.97
CA ALA A 290 -33.63 2.96 -0.93
C ALA A 290 -35.02 3.61 -0.94
N LEU A 291 -35.30 4.36 0.12
CA LEU A 291 -36.46 5.28 0.14
C LEU A 291 -36.33 6.25 -1.04
N GLY A 292 -37.33 6.19 -1.96
CA GLY A 292 -37.33 6.99 -3.18
C GLY A 292 -37.04 6.24 -4.48
N GLY A 293 -36.88 4.91 -4.43
CA GLY A 293 -36.79 4.07 -5.62
C GLY A 293 -35.60 3.08 -5.64
N LYS A 294 -35.51 2.35 -6.75
CA LYS A 294 -34.41 1.43 -7.04
C LYS A 294 -33.39 2.14 -7.92
N ALA A 295 -32.16 2.15 -7.48
CA ALA A 295 -31.01 2.55 -8.29
C ALA A 295 -30.41 1.32 -8.97
N THR A 296 -30.15 1.41 -10.27
CA THR A 296 -29.38 0.40 -11.00
C THR A 296 -28.16 1.08 -11.61
N TYR A 297 -26.99 0.51 -11.40
CA TYR A 297 -25.73 1.07 -11.85
C TYR A 297 -25.03 0.11 -12.79
N SER A 298 -24.48 0.63 -13.88
CA SER A 298 -23.60 -0.07 -14.80
C SER A 298 -22.50 0.90 -15.22
N ASP A 299 -21.57 1.19 -14.29
CA ASP A 299 -20.52 2.20 -14.44
C ASP A 299 -19.15 1.66 -13.96
N GLY A 300 -18.16 2.51 -13.84
CA GLY A 300 -16.86 2.13 -13.28
C GLY A 300 -16.18 1.02 -14.08
N ARG A 301 -16.25 1.10 -15.44
CA ARG A 301 -15.47 0.19 -16.30
C ARG A 301 -14.00 0.34 -15.96
N GLN A 302 -13.29 -0.78 -15.91
CA GLN A 302 -11.86 -0.81 -15.71
C GLN A 302 -11.19 -1.74 -16.71
N ILE A 303 -10.06 -1.31 -17.23
CA ILE A 303 -9.14 -2.12 -18.04
C ILE A 303 -7.76 -2.03 -17.39
N GLN A 304 -7.10 -3.15 -17.20
CA GLN A 304 -5.73 -3.22 -16.70
C GLN A 304 -4.94 -4.21 -17.56
N LEU A 305 -3.76 -3.78 -17.96
CA LEU A 305 -2.78 -4.57 -18.69
C LEU A 305 -1.50 -4.62 -17.88
N ASP A 306 -1.01 -5.83 -17.60
CA ASP A 306 0.22 -6.05 -16.84
C ASP A 306 1.21 -6.84 -17.68
N GLY A 307 2.49 -6.55 -17.54
CA GLY A 307 3.57 -7.27 -18.17
C GLY A 307 4.78 -7.41 -17.29
N ASN A 308 5.41 -8.57 -17.31
CA ASN A 308 6.69 -8.86 -16.65
C ASN A 308 7.67 -9.44 -17.67
N LEU A 309 8.91 -8.98 -17.61
CA LEU A 309 10.02 -9.47 -18.43
C LEU A 309 11.23 -9.70 -17.52
N GLY A 310 11.52 -10.96 -17.22
CA GLY A 310 12.68 -11.39 -16.45
C GLY A 310 13.73 -12.03 -17.37
N ARG A 311 15.00 -11.77 -17.10
CA ARG A 311 16.15 -12.39 -17.78
C ARG A 311 17.31 -12.55 -16.83
N THR A 312 18.02 -13.69 -16.95
CA THR A 312 19.33 -13.89 -16.30
C THR A 312 20.46 -13.45 -17.20
N PHE A 313 21.55 -13.01 -16.61
CA PHE A 313 22.81 -12.72 -17.28
C PHE A 313 24.00 -12.88 -16.34
N ARG A 314 25.21 -13.12 -16.86
CA ARG A 314 26.48 -13.20 -16.10
C ARG A 314 26.36 -13.99 -14.80
N GLY A 315 26.21 -15.31 -14.90
CA GLY A 315 26.09 -16.18 -13.72
C GLY A 315 24.68 -16.13 -13.10
N ASN A 316 24.56 -15.58 -11.89
CA ASN A 316 23.28 -15.46 -11.15
C ASN A 316 22.69 -14.04 -11.19
N GLY A 317 23.20 -13.16 -12.07
CA GLY A 317 22.62 -11.83 -12.25
C GLY A 317 21.23 -11.91 -12.90
N PHE A 318 20.37 -10.98 -12.56
CA PHE A 318 19.07 -10.86 -13.14
C PHE A 318 18.72 -9.42 -13.47
N ILE A 319 17.80 -9.25 -14.40
CA ILE A 319 17.04 -8.04 -14.66
C ILE A 319 15.57 -8.41 -14.77
N HIS A 320 14.70 -7.73 -14.05
CA HIS A 320 13.26 -7.89 -14.07
C HIS A 320 12.61 -6.54 -14.32
N VAL A 321 11.76 -6.46 -15.35
CA VAL A 321 11.01 -5.26 -15.70
C VAL A 321 9.53 -5.59 -15.59
N SER A 322 8.79 -4.76 -14.86
CA SER A 322 7.34 -4.85 -14.70
C SER A 322 6.67 -3.59 -15.21
N GLY A 323 5.57 -3.74 -15.92
CA GLY A 323 4.75 -2.63 -16.41
C GLY A 323 3.28 -2.83 -16.10
N GLU A 324 2.59 -1.76 -15.80
CA GLU A 324 1.14 -1.71 -15.59
C GLU A 324 0.56 -0.53 -16.35
N PHE A 325 -0.52 -0.77 -17.10
CA PHE A 325 -1.43 0.23 -17.61
C PHE A 325 -2.81 -0.04 -17.02
N ARG A 326 -3.43 0.99 -16.45
CA ARG A 326 -4.78 0.92 -15.89
C ARG A 326 -5.60 2.13 -16.31
N ASP A 327 -6.80 1.87 -16.82
CA ASP A 327 -7.80 2.87 -17.19
C ASP A 327 -9.10 2.54 -16.47
N ARG A 328 -9.57 3.46 -15.62
CA ARG A 328 -10.75 3.30 -14.78
C ARG A 328 -11.69 4.49 -14.99
N ASP A 329 -12.92 4.20 -15.42
CA ASP A 329 -14.01 5.15 -15.45
C ASP A 329 -14.51 5.44 -14.02
N ARG A 330 -15.08 6.61 -13.81
CA ARG A 330 -15.68 6.98 -12.52
C ARG A 330 -16.89 6.11 -12.19
N THR A 331 -17.21 6.01 -10.90
CA THR A 331 -18.52 5.53 -10.40
C THR A 331 -19.33 6.70 -9.88
N ASN A 332 -20.66 6.60 -9.90
CA ASN A 332 -21.52 7.65 -9.37
C ASN A 332 -22.70 7.11 -8.56
N ARG A 333 -22.73 7.45 -7.27
CA ARG A 333 -23.74 7.08 -6.28
C ARG A 333 -24.45 8.30 -5.71
N SER A 334 -24.35 9.46 -6.38
CA SER A 334 -25.14 10.64 -6.02
C SER A 334 -26.62 10.46 -6.34
N ARG A 335 -27.45 11.27 -5.70
CA ARG A 335 -28.86 11.45 -6.08
C ARG A 335 -29.05 12.73 -6.85
N VAL A 336 -30.25 12.90 -7.41
CA VAL A 336 -30.71 14.17 -8.00
C VAL A 336 -30.83 15.24 -6.90
N ASP A 337 -30.32 16.43 -7.16
CA ASP A 337 -30.53 17.59 -6.30
C ASP A 337 -32.00 18.05 -6.42
N THR A 338 -32.77 17.83 -5.37
CA THR A 338 -34.23 18.19 -5.35
C THR A 338 -34.44 19.64 -4.95
N SER A 339 -33.41 20.41 -4.64
CA SER A 339 -33.51 21.83 -4.31
C SER A 339 -33.76 22.68 -5.57
N SER A 340 -34.33 23.90 -5.39
CA SER A 340 -34.53 24.84 -6.50
C SER A 340 -33.23 25.16 -7.22
N GLN A 341 -33.20 24.99 -8.54
CA GLN A 341 -32.01 25.14 -9.38
C GLN A 341 -31.79 26.59 -9.86
N CYS A 342 -32.86 27.38 -9.96
CA CYS A 342 -32.77 28.77 -10.43
C CYS A 342 -33.65 29.72 -9.56
N ILE A 343 -33.57 31.01 -9.84
CA ILE A 343 -34.35 32.04 -9.14
C ILE A 343 -35.80 32.07 -9.69
N SER A 344 -36.78 32.36 -8.83
CA SER A 344 -38.23 32.24 -9.16
C SER A 344 -38.60 33.02 -10.43
N GLY A 345 -39.50 32.44 -11.26
CA GLY A 345 -40.02 33.02 -12.49
C GLY A 345 -39.58 32.30 -13.78
N ASP A 346 -38.59 31.44 -13.75
CA ASP A 346 -38.18 30.58 -14.85
C ASP A 346 -38.87 29.21 -14.74
N ALA A 347 -39.53 28.75 -15.81
CA ALA A 347 -40.19 27.42 -15.85
C ALA A 347 -39.23 26.25 -15.57
N ARG A 348 -37.95 26.44 -15.84
CA ARG A 348 -36.88 25.50 -15.52
C ARG A 348 -36.58 25.39 -14.01
N CYS A 349 -37.17 26.28 -13.20
CA CYS A 349 -36.95 26.39 -11.77
C CYS A 349 -37.93 25.57 -10.93
N SER A 350 -38.89 24.90 -11.57
CA SER A 350 -39.87 24.06 -10.87
C SER A 350 -39.10 22.99 -10.03
N PRO A 351 -39.55 22.73 -8.80
CA PRO A 351 -39.08 21.58 -8.05
C PRO A 351 -39.24 20.33 -8.92
N ILE A 352 -38.31 19.40 -8.79
CA ILE A 352 -38.44 18.11 -9.46
C ILE A 352 -39.82 17.52 -9.07
N PRO A 353 -40.65 17.09 -10.03
CA PRO A 353 -41.99 16.59 -9.75
C PRO A 353 -41.94 15.46 -8.70
N ALA A 354 -42.95 15.44 -7.82
CA ALA A 354 -43.11 14.36 -6.89
C ALA A 354 -43.24 13.01 -7.66
N GLY A 355 -42.51 12.01 -7.23
CA GLY A 355 -42.42 10.70 -7.90
C GLY A 355 -41.31 10.57 -8.94
N THR A 356 -40.55 11.63 -9.21
CA THR A 356 -39.35 11.52 -10.06
C THR A 356 -38.35 10.52 -9.43
N ASN A 357 -37.80 9.65 -10.26
CA ASN A 357 -36.70 8.75 -9.81
C ASN A 357 -35.48 9.58 -9.44
N ILE A 358 -35.23 9.72 -8.15
CA ILE A 358 -34.11 10.49 -7.62
C ILE A 358 -32.74 9.89 -7.98
N PHE A 359 -32.69 8.69 -8.55
CA PHE A 359 -31.49 8.03 -9.05
C PHE A 359 -31.35 8.13 -10.58
N ASP A 360 -32.23 8.89 -11.26
CA ASP A 360 -32.15 9.06 -12.72
C ASP A 360 -30.81 9.65 -13.12
N GLU A 361 -30.04 8.87 -13.87
CA GLU A 361 -28.70 9.20 -14.33
C GLU A 361 -28.66 10.50 -15.15
N ASN A 362 -29.72 10.78 -15.94
CA ASN A 362 -29.78 11.97 -16.77
C ASN A 362 -30.03 13.26 -15.97
N LEU A 363 -30.57 13.12 -14.75
CA LEU A 363 -30.88 14.24 -13.85
C LEU A 363 -29.83 14.47 -12.78
N ARG A 364 -28.87 13.54 -12.62
CA ARG A 364 -27.82 13.64 -11.60
C ARG A 364 -26.72 14.61 -12.06
N GLN A 365 -26.55 15.69 -11.33
CA GLN A 365 -25.60 16.77 -11.63
C GLN A 365 -24.29 16.67 -10.83
N SER A 366 -24.19 15.76 -9.86
CA SER A 366 -23.05 15.59 -8.97
C SER A 366 -22.45 14.21 -9.12
N TRP A 367 -21.14 14.07 -8.76
CA TRP A 367 -20.46 12.79 -8.72
C TRP A 367 -20.21 12.39 -7.28
N SER A 368 -20.35 11.11 -6.97
CA SER A 368 -20.04 10.51 -5.66
C SER A 368 -19.64 9.06 -5.86
N GLY A 369 -18.41 8.72 -5.60
CA GLY A 369 -17.82 7.40 -5.85
C GLY A 369 -16.34 7.49 -6.14
N ASP A 370 -15.79 6.46 -6.77
CA ASP A 370 -14.41 6.49 -7.24
C ASP A 370 -14.26 7.44 -8.42
N SER A 371 -13.21 8.26 -8.40
CA SER A 371 -12.85 9.18 -9.47
C SER A 371 -12.28 8.43 -10.67
N GLU A 372 -12.36 9.04 -11.85
CA GLU A 372 -11.70 8.53 -13.06
C GLU A 372 -10.17 8.60 -12.89
N SER A 373 -9.46 7.57 -13.37
CA SER A 373 -8.00 7.59 -13.40
C SER A 373 -7.43 6.76 -14.55
N ARG A 374 -6.32 7.25 -15.11
CA ARG A 374 -5.47 6.53 -16.05
C ARG A 374 -4.05 6.50 -15.51
N ASP A 375 -3.52 5.30 -15.32
CA ASP A 375 -2.21 5.05 -14.75
C ASP A 375 -1.32 4.35 -15.77
N LEU A 376 -0.06 4.76 -15.86
CA LEU A 376 1.01 4.06 -16.55
C LEU A 376 2.22 4.01 -15.64
N VAL A 377 2.68 2.79 -15.30
CA VAL A 377 3.76 2.57 -14.34
C VAL A 377 4.74 1.55 -14.90
N LEU A 378 6.04 1.83 -14.77
CA LEU A 378 7.13 0.92 -15.09
C LEU A 378 8.07 0.79 -13.91
N PHE A 379 8.46 -0.44 -13.57
CA PHE A 379 9.42 -0.77 -12.52
C PHE A 379 10.52 -1.68 -13.03
N LEU A 380 11.71 -1.50 -12.46
CA LEU A 380 12.91 -2.30 -12.71
C LEU A 380 13.41 -2.85 -11.38
N ASN A 381 13.88 -4.11 -11.37
CA ASN A 381 14.69 -4.69 -10.32
C ASN A 381 15.84 -5.49 -10.94
N SER A 382 17.07 -5.31 -10.49
CA SER A 382 18.23 -5.96 -11.07
C SER A 382 19.37 -6.17 -10.08
N GLU A 383 20.12 -7.28 -10.25
CA GLU A 383 21.36 -7.55 -9.57
C GLU A 383 22.40 -8.07 -10.58
N ILE A 384 23.64 -7.60 -10.44
CA ILE A 384 24.79 -7.94 -11.30
C ILE A 384 25.94 -8.40 -10.41
N PRO A 385 26.10 -9.72 -10.19
CA PRO A 385 27.26 -10.25 -9.52
C PRO A 385 28.53 -9.95 -10.32
N LEU A 386 29.55 -9.42 -9.66
CA LEU A 386 30.90 -9.23 -10.20
C LEU A 386 31.82 -10.38 -9.73
N GLU A 387 32.90 -10.61 -10.45
CA GLU A 387 33.85 -11.67 -10.13
C GLU A 387 34.54 -11.49 -8.77
N SER A 388 34.55 -10.28 -8.22
CA SER A 388 35.21 -9.83 -7.00
C SER A 388 34.38 -9.90 -5.72
N LYS A 389 33.46 -10.87 -5.56
CA LYS A 389 32.60 -10.98 -4.37
C LYS A 389 31.67 -9.77 -4.13
N VAL A 390 31.52 -8.88 -5.11
CA VAL A 390 30.66 -7.71 -5.06
C VAL A 390 29.47 -7.93 -5.98
N THR A 391 28.28 -7.55 -5.53
CA THR A 391 27.06 -7.52 -6.33
C THR A 391 26.62 -6.07 -6.46
N LEU A 392 26.52 -5.58 -7.69
CA LEU A 392 25.85 -4.32 -7.98
C LEU A 392 24.36 -4.60 -8.06
N TYR A 393 23.55 -3.66 -7.58
CA TYR A 393 22.10 -3.75 -7.70
C TYR A 393 21.47 -2.42 -8.07
N GLY A 394 20.30 -2.48 -8.66
CA GLY A 394 19.51 -1.30 -8.95
C GLY A 394 18.04 -1.63 -9.07
N PHE A 395 17.17 -0.81 -8.46
CA PHE A 395 15.74 -0.93 -8.57
C PHE A 395 15.06 0.43 -8.51
N GLY A 396 13.84 0.49 -9.02
CA GLY A 396 13.02 1.69 -9.01
C GLY A 396 11.99 1.70 -10.11
N GLY A 397 11.29 2.82 -10.25
CA GLY A 397 10.26 2.94 -11.26
C GLY A 397 9.88 4.39 -11.55
N ILE A 398 9.11 4.53 -12.60
CA ILE A 398 8.47 5.77 -13.04
C ILE A 398 6.98 5.52 -13.24
N GLY A 399 6.17 6.49 -12.88
CA GLY A 399 4.72 6.41 -13.05
C GLY A 399 4.11 7.75 -13.40
N LYS A 400 3.02 7.69 -14.15
CA LYS A 400 2.14 8.81 -14.42
C LYS A 400 0.70 8.40 -14.15
N ARG A 401 -0.04 9.25 -13.43
CA ARG A 401 -1.47 9.11 -13.21
C ARG A 401 -2.16 10.41 -13.64
N ASP A 402 -3.07 10.32 -14.59
CA ASP A 402 -4.03 11.36 -14.91
C ASP A 402 -5.34 11.00 -14.19
N GLY A 403 -5.84 11.90 -13.35
CA GLY A 403 -7.06 11.71 -12.57
C GLY A 403 -8.07 12.80 -12.82
N LEU A 404 -9.38 12.49 -12.74
CA LEU A 404 -10.45 13.46 -12.85
C LEU A 404 -11.46 13.24 -11.71
N GLY A 405 -11.48 14.18 -10.76
CA GLY A 405 -12.44 14.28 -9.68
C GLY A 405 -13.43 15.41 -9.91
N ALA A 406 -14.40 15.57 -9.03
CA ALA A 406 -15.37 16.67 -9.10
C ALA A 406 -15.56 17.33 -7.75
N GLY A 407 -15.94 18.61 -7.79
CA GLY A 407 -16.42 19.34 -6.64
C GLY A 407 -17.94 19.24 -6.47
N PHE A 408 -18.51 20.22 -5.79
CA PHE A 408 -19.96 20.34 -5.63
C PHE A 408 -20.57 21.09 -6.82
N PHE A 409 -21.74 20.67 -7.28
CA PHE A 409 -22.47 21.34 -8.35
C PHE A 409 -22.85 22.78 -7.98
N ARG A 410 -22.58 23.73 -8.88
CA ARG A 410 -22.98 25.13 -8.81
C ARG A 410 -24.27 25.29 -9.58
N ARG A 411 -25.38 25.58 -8.88
CA ARG A 411 -26.69 25.78 -9.51
C ARG A 411 -26.72 27.10 -10.24
N SER A 412 -27.59 27.24 -11.19
CA SER A 412 -27.83 28.50 -11.90
C SER A 412 -28.10 29.67 -10.96
N ARG A 413 -28.83 29.44 -9.85
CA ARG A 413 -29.14 30.45 -8.83
C ARG A 413 -28.03 30.81 -7.88
N ASP A 414 -26.92 30.08 -7.87
CA ASP A 414 -25.84 30.32 -6.91
C ASP A 414 -25.06 31.59 -7.30
N ASP A 415 -24.69 32.41 -6.31
CA ASP A 415 -23.87 33.64 -6.48
C ASP A 415 -22.51 33.34 -7.13
N ARG A 416 -22.14 32.05 -7.18
CA ARG A 416 -20.90 31.52 -7.76
C ARG A 416 -21.09 31.06 -9.22
N THR A 417 -22.18 31.45 -9.89
CA THR A 417 -22.47 31.04 -11.28
C THR A 417 -22.52 32.25 -12.19
N VAL A 418 -21.69 32.23 -13.22
CA VAL A 418 -21.74 33.20 -14.32
C VAL A 418 -22.72 32.66 -15.37
N ARG A 419 -23.99 33.13 -15.36
CA ARG A 419 -25.05 32.55 -16.18
C ARG A 419 -24.85 32.73 -17.67
N SER A 420 -24.11 33.75 -18.10
CA SER A 420 -23.73 33.92 -19.52
C SER A 420 -22.78 32.83 -20.03
N ILE A 421 -22.05 32.16 -19.11
CA ILE A 421 -21.16 31.03 -19.41
C ILE A 421 -21.91 29.71 -19.12
N TYR A 422 -22.56 29.63 -17.96
CA TYR A 422 -23.24 28.42 -17.45
C TYR A 422 -24.71 28.69 -17.09
N PRO A 423 -25.62 28.81 -18.07
CA PRO A 423 -27.01 29.18 -17.81
C PRO A 423 -27.74 28.18 -16.92
N ASN A 424 -27.37 26.89 -16.97
CA ASN A 424 -27.99 25.82 -16.18
C ASN A 424 -27.14 25.39 -14.96
N GLY A 425 -26.10 26.18 -14.62
CA GLY A 425 -25.15 25.76 -13.60
C GLY A 425 -24.04 24.87 -14.18
N PHE A 426 -23.09 24.42 -13.32
CA PHE A 426 -21.94 23.61 -13.74
C PHE A 426 -21.41 22.76 -12.58
N LEU A 427 -20.76 21.66 -12.92
CA LEU A 427 -20.00 20.83 -12.00
C LEU A 427 -18.49 21.08 -12.23
N PRO A 428 -17.82 21.86 -11.37
CA PRO A 428 -16.40 22.06 -11.54
C PRO A 428 -15.63 20.77 -11.26
N GLN A 429 -14.59 20.53 -12.06
CA GLN A 429 -13.79 19.32 -12.05
C GLN A 429 -12.35 19.64 -11.66
N ILE A 430 -11.72 18.69 -10.98
CA ILE A 430 -10.30 18.76 -10.59
C ILE A 430 -9.57 17.68 -11.37
N ALA A 431 -8.83 18.09 -12.41
CA ALA A 431 -7.92 17.23 -13.13
C ALA A 431 -6.56 17.24 -12.43
N SER A 432 -6.05 16.05 -12.13
CA SER A 432 -4.78 15.82 -11.43
C SER A 432 -3.76 15.21 -12.38
N ASP A 433 -2.58 15.84 -12.55
CA ASP A 433 -1.41 15.29 -13.26
C ASP A 433 -0.37 14.88 -12.21
N ILE A 434 -0.29 13.56 -11.93
CA ILE A 434 0.57 13.01 -10.89
C ILE A 434 1.73 12.28 -11.57
N LYS A 435 2.97 12.72 -11.27
CA LYS A 435 4.19 12.08 -11.74
C LYS A 435 5.00 11.60 -10.55
N ASP A 436 5.44 10.36 -10.62
CA ASP A 436 6.20 9.69 -9.57
C ASP A 436 7.44 9.02 -10.18
N ALA A 437 8.58 9.21 -9.55
CA ALA A 437 9.82 8.59 -9.99
C ALA A 437 10.67 8.22 -8.78
N SER A 438 11.26 7.02 -8.81
CA SER A 438 12.23 6.59 -7.81
C SER A 438 13.27 5.67 -8.41
N GLY A 439 14.47 5.70 -7.84
CA GLY A 439 15.53 4.79 -8.19
C GLY A 439 16.54 4.68 -7.06
N THR A 440 16.97 3.46 -6.81
CA THR A 440 18.08 3.16 -5.88
C THR A 440 19.11 2.35 -6.61
N VAL A 441 20.36 2.71 -6.46
CA VAL A 441 21.52 1.95 -6.95
C VAL A 441 22.45 1.68 -5.77
N GLY A 442 23.09 0.54 -5.79
CA GLY A 442 23.98 0.17 -4.71
C GLY A 442 24.94 -0.95 -5.07
N ALA A 443 25.85 -1.19 -4.16
CA ALA A 443 26.77 -2.29 -4.18
C ALA A 443 26.76 -2.97 -2.82
N LYS A 444 26.75 -4.29 -2.82
CA LYS A 444 26.79 -5.12 -1.61
C LYS A 444 27.85 -6.21 -1.77
N GLY A 445 28.40 -6.65 -0.66
CA GLY A 445 29.42 -7.69 -0.69
C GLY A 445 29.88 -8.08 0.68
N MET A 446 31.00 -8.81 0.76
CA MET A 446 31.61 -9.24 2.00
C MET A 446 33.07 -8.77 2.05
N LEU A 447 33.45 -8.18 3.18
CA LEU A 447 34.80 -7.81 3.49
C LEU A 447 35.18 -8.54 4.80
N ASP A 448 36.08 -9.49 4.72
CA ASP A 448 36.32 -10.51 5.77
C ASP A 448 34.97 -11.18 6.13
N ASP A 449 34.48 -11.08 7.38
CA ASP A 449 33.22 -11.65 7.84
C ASP A 449 32.13 -10.59 7.97
N TRP A 450 32.34 -9.37 7.44
CA TRP A 450 31.33 -8.32 7.42
C TRP A 450 30.60 -8.28 6.08
N ASP A 451 29.32 -8.48 6.09
CA ASP A 451 28.45 -8.11 4.97
C ASP A 451 28.29 -6.60 4.96
N TRP A 452 28.53 -5.97 3.82
CA TRP A 452 28.36 -4.53 3.63
C TRP A 452 27.40 -4.22 2.49
N ASP A 453 26.62 -3.14 2.65
CA ASP A 453 25.71 -2.60 1.63
C ASP A 453 25.87 -1.07 1.60
N LEU A 454 26.26 -0.53 0.45
CA LEU A 454 26.35 0.89 0.18
C LEU A 454 25.36 1.25 -0.92
N SER A 455 24.48 2.21 -0.67
CA SER A 455 23.47 2.61 -1.65
C SER A 455 23.18 4.09 -1.67
N ALA A 456 22.68 4.56 -2.82
CA ALA A 456 22.13 5.88 -3.01
C ALA A 456 20.79 5.77 -3.73
N GLY A 457 19.78 6.45 -3.19
CA GLY A 457 18.42 6.46 -3.71
C GLY A 457 17.91 7.88 -3.94
N TYR A 458 17.15 8.06 -5.01
CA TYR A 458 16.40 9.28 -5.29
C TYR A 458 14.92 8.93 -5.43
N GLY A 459 14.05 9.79 -4.90
CA GLY A 459 12.61 9.73 -5.08
C GLY A 459 12.03 11.12 -5.30
N GLY A 460 11.03 11.23 -6.16
CA GLY A 460 10.34 12.48 -6.42
C GLY A 460 8.90 12.26 -6.84
N ASN A 461 8.03 13.14 -6.36
CA ASN A 461 6.62 13.16 -6.69
C ASN A 461 6.20 14.57 -7.05
N SER A 462 5.39 14.71 -8.11
CA SER A 462 4.78 15.98 -8.53
C SER A 462 3.28 15.77 -8.65
N PHE A 463 2.50 16.67 -8.06
CA PHE A 463 1.05 16.68 -8.11
C PHE A 463 0.59 18.04 -8.66
N GLY A 464 0.19 18.06 -9.93
CA GLY A 464 -0.35 19.24 -10.62
C GLY A 464 -1.88 19.25 -10.57
N PHE A 465 -2.46 20.46 -10.45
CA PHE A 465 -3.90 20.70 -10.44
C PHE A 465 -4.31 21.52 -11.63
N THR A 466 -5.30 21.05 -12.38
CA THR A 466 -6.02 21.84 -13.40
C THR A 466 -7.50 21.79 -13.06
N ILE A 467 -8.12 22.94 -13.00
CA ILE A 467 -9.56 23.04 -12.72
C ILE A 467 -10.28 23.26 -14.02
N GLU A 468 -11.17 22.33 -14.35
CA GLU A 468 -11.92 22.31 -15.60
C GLU A 468 -13.41 22.54 -15.35
N ASN A 469 -14.15 22.92 -16.40
CA ASN A 469 -15.58 23.18 -16.32
C ASN A 469 -15.92 24.10 -15.12
N THR A 470 -15.24 25.22 -15.01
CA THR A 470 -15.30 26.14 -13.86
C THR A 470 -15.38 27.58 -14.30
N ALA A 471 -15.45 28.52 -13.37
CA ALA A 471 -15.34 29.94 -13.62
C ALA A 471 -14.82 30.69 -12.39
N ASN A 472 -14.13 31.81 -12.60
CA ASN A 472 -13.91 32.83 -11.58
C ASN A 472 -15.03 33.87 -11.71
N THR A 473 -16.03 33.79 -10.84
CA THR A 473 -17.24 34.62 -10.92
C THR A 473 -17.00 36.09 -10.84
N SER A 474 -15.94 36.52 -10.14
CA SER A 474 -15.58 37.93 -10.04
C SER A 474 -15.05 38.54 -11.37
N LEU A 475 -14.67 37.70 -12.34
CA LEU A 475 -14.29 38.13 -13.70
C LEU A 475 -15.49 38.20 -14.66
N GLY A 476 -16.68 37.75 -14.19
CA GLY A 476 -17.90 37.77 -14.99
C GLY A 476 -17.78 36.97 -16.30
N ALA A 477 -18.38 37.49 -17.39
CA ALA A 477 -18.40 36.80 -18.69
C ALA A 477 -17.01 36.60 -19.34
N THR A 478 -15.98 37.28 -18.85
CA THR A 478 -14.61 37.17 -19.38
C THR A 478 -13.79 36.08 -18.66
N SER A 479 -14.43 35.36 -17.72
CA SER A 479 -13.76 34.28 -17.02
C SER A 479 -13.41 33.13 -17.94
N PRO A 480 -12.15 32.61 -17.90
CA PRO A 480 -11.87 31.30 -18.46
C PRO A 480 -12.70 30.20 -17.78
N THR A 481 -12.83 29.07 -18.47
CA THR A 481 -13.52 27.87 -17.95
C THR A 481 -12.56 26.75 -17.54
N THR A 482 -11.26 26.97 -17.76
CA THR A 482 -10.19 26.08 -17.35
C THR A 482 -9.04 26.91 -16.81
N PHE A 483 -8.43 26.46 -15.70
CA PHE A 483 -7.30 27.13 -15.05
C PHE A 483 -6.27 26.10 -14.60
N TYR A 484 -5.01 26.33 -14.89
CA TYR A 484 -3.94 25.68 -14.18
C TYR A 484 -3.88 26.28 -12.77
N ALA A 485 -4.09 25.44 -11.74
CA ALA A 485 -4.17 25.90 -10.35
C ALA A 485 -2.84 25.75 -9.59
N GLY A 486 -1.78 25.27 -10.26
CA GLY A 486 -0.45 25.11 -9.68
C GLY A 486 -0.08 23.66 -9.39
N ALA A 487 1.06 23.47 -8.74
CA ALA A 487 1.58 22.14 -8.43
C ALA A 487 2.31 22.08 -7.08
N LEU A 488 2.29 20.90 -6.50
CA LEU A 488 3.09 20.51 -5.36
C LEU A 488 4.18 19.56 -5.83
N ARG A 489 5.41 19.70 -5.32
CA ARG A 489 6.54 18.82 -5.65
C ARG A 489 7.27 18.41 -4.40
N LEU A 490 7.66 17.15 -4.36
CA LEU A 490 8.49 16.58 -3.31
C LEU A 490 9.68 15.88 -3.95
N SER A 491 10.85 16.00 -3.31
CA SER A 491 12.05 15.27 -3.68
C SER A 491 12.76 14.73 -2.45
N GLN A 492 13.40 13.57 -2.58
CA GLN A 492 14.16 12.92 -1.52
C GLN A 492 15.42 12.28 -2.12
N LEU A 493 16.57 12.55 -1.54
CA LEU A 493 17.84 11.88 -1.82
C LEU A 493 18.31 11.19 -0.54
N VAL A 494 18.65 9.91 -0.61
CA VAL A 494 19.08 9.11 0.55
C VAL A 494 20.36 8.36 0.19
N GLY A 495 21.35 8.40 1.08
CA GLY A 495 22.54 7.55 1.06
C GLY A 495 22.53 6.64 2.29
N ASN A 496 22.82 5.36 2.13
CA ASN A 496 22.89 4.39 3.21
C ASN A 496 24.19 3.60 3.15
N LEU A 497 24.76 3.32 4.34
CA LEU A 497 25.82 2.35 4.55
C LEU A 497 25.39 1.43 5.68
N ASP A 498 25.32 0.14 5.42
CA ASP A 498 24.95 -0.90 6.37
C ASP A 498 26.08 -1.93 6.44
N LEU A 499 26.48 -2.34 7.64
CA LEU A 499 27.48 -3.38 7.93
C LEU A 499 26.85 -4.38 8.88
N VAL A 500 26.92 -5.68 8.55
CA VAL A 500 26.33 -6.76 9.35
C VAL A 500 27.34 -7.88 9.54
N ARG A 501 27.45 -8.42 10.75
CA ARG A 501 28.29 -9.59 11.06
C ARG A 501 27.62 -10.51 12.06
N LEU A 502 27.63 -11.80 11.76
CA LEU A 502 27.26 -12.84 12.70
C LEU A 502 28.52 -13.36 13.42
N PHE A 503 28.48 -13.37 14.75
CA PHE A 503 29.43 -14.05 15.63
C PHE A 503 28.79 -15.35 16.13
N PRO A 504 29.09 -16.53 15.55
CA PRO A 504 28.39 -17.77 15.86
C PRO A 504 28.60 -18.26 17.28
N ALA A 505 29.75 -17.91 17.86
CA ALA A 505 30.14 -18.25 19.22
C ALA A 505 30.65 -16.98 19.94
N SER A 506 29.77 -16.35 20.69
CA SER A 506 30.10 -15.24 21.58
C SER A 506 29.75 -15.60 23.03
N PRO A 507 30.18 -14.81 24.05
CA PRO A 507 29.78 -15.05 25.45
C PRO A 507 28.27 -15.03 25.67
N VAL A 508 27.50 -14.46 24.75
CA VAL A 508 26.03 -14.39 24.78
C VAL A 508 25.37 -15.29 23.72
N GLY A 509 26.03 -16.37 23.30
CA GLY A 509 25.60 -17.27 22.24
C GLY A 509 25.86 -16.73 20.83
N ALA A 510 25.05 -17.11 19.84
CA ALA A 510 25.14 -16.51 18.52
C ALA A 510 24.68 -15.04 18.59
N LEU A 511 25.57 -14.12 18.14
CA LEU A 511 25.34 -12.68 18.19
C LEU A 511 25.43 -12.09 16.77
N ASN A 512 24.34 -11.51 16.29
CA ASN A 512 24.31 -10.71 15.08
C ASN A 512 24.49 -9.23 15.45
N VAL A 513 25.46 -8.58 14.82
CA VAL A 513 25.77 -7.15 15.01
C VAL A 513 25.54 -6.43 13.69
N ALA A 514 24.68 -5.42 13.70
CA ALA A 514 24.51 -4.53 12.56
C ALA A 514 24.77 -3.09 12.98
N VAL A 515 25.53 -2.35 12.17
CA VAL A 515 25.77 -0.93 12.32
C VAL A 515 25.57 -0.24 10.98
N GLY A 516 25.08 0.99 10.99
CA GLY A 516 24.89 1.70 9.74
C GLY A 516 24.73 3.20 9.91
N ALA A 517 24.79 3.87 8.76
CA ALA A 517 24.65 5.31 8.64
C ALA A 517 23.68 5.66 7.50
N GLU A 518 22.93 6.73 7.68
CA GLU A 518 22.02 7.30 6.69
C GLU A 518 22.26 8.80 6.58
N ALA A 519 22.34 9.31 5.35
CA ALA A 519 22.27 10.73 5.05
C ALA A 519 21.11 10.99 4.11
N ARG A 520 20.21 11.94 4.45
CA ARG A 520 19.01 12.24 3.67
C ARG A 520 18.85 13.73 3.45
N ARG A 521 18.47 14.09 2.23
CA ARG A 521 18.01 15.44 1.88
C ARG A 521 16.61 15.37 1.31
N GLU A 522 15.71 16.19 1.83
CA GLU A 522 14.33 16.33 1.40
C GLU A 522 14.11 17.74 0.87
N GLY A 523 13.27 17.89 -0.14
CA GLY A 523 12.83 19.16 -0.69
C GLY A 523 11.31 19.15 -0.92
N TYR A 524 10.67 20.26 -0.65
CA TYR A 524 9.25 20.51 -0.90
C TYR A 524 9.09 21.84 -1.61
N LYS A 525 8.30 21.84 -2.69
CA LYS A 525 8.04 23.05 -3.47
C LYS A 525 6.56 23.15 -3.75
N GLU A 526 6.02 24.37 -3.61
CA GLU A 526 4.69 24.77 -4.00
C GLU A 526 4.78 25.82 -5.10
N GLU A 527 4.18 25.55 -6.26
CA GLU A 527 4.23 26.38 -7.46
C GLU A 527 2.87 27.01 -7.71
N ARG A 528 2.84 28.31 -7.96
CA ARG A 528 1.61 29.07 -8.23
C ARG A 528 0.88 28.61 -9.49
N GLY A 529 -0.43 28.87 -9.51
CA GLY A 529 -1.29 28.67 -10.67
C GLY A 529 -1.34 29.88 -11.60
N ASP A 530 -2.25 29.80 -12.58
CA ASP A 530 -2.57 30.92 -13.48
C ASP A 530 -3.13 32.12 -12.70
N GLU A 531 -2.75 33.34 -13.04
CA GLU A 531 -3.17 34.55 -12.37
C GLU A 531 -4.70 34.67 -12.29
N LYS A 532 -5.42 34.33 -13.34
CA LYS A 532 -6.89 34.39 -13.37
C LYS A 532 -7.56 33.38 -12.43
N SER A 533 -6.85 32.31 -12.02
CA SER A 533 -7.37 31.31 -11.08
C SER A 533 -7.54 31.87 -9.66
N PHE A 534 -6.72 32.85 -9.30
CA PHE A 534 -6.74 33.52 -7.99
C PHE A 534 -6.97 35.04 -8.06
N ALA A 535 -7.32 35.58 -9.23
CA ALA A 535 -7.63 37.00 -9.39
C ALA A 535 -8.92 37.40 -8.66
N VAL A 536 -8.93 38.63 -8.17
CA VAL A 536 -10.10 39.30 -7.60
C VAL A 536 -10.59 40.34 -8.61
N GLY A 537 -11.71 40.03 -9.27
CA GLY A 537 -12.35 40.96 -10.21
C GLY A 537 -13.43 41.81 -9.53
N THR A 538 -14.09 42.63 -10.33
CA THR A 538 -15.09 43.60 -9.88
C THR A 538 -16.50 43.31 -10.36
N SER A 539 -16.73 42.18 -11.02
CA SER A 539 -18.08 41.85 -11.54
C SER A 539 -19.07 41.67 -10.39
N PRO A 540 -20.29 42.26 -10.52
CA PRO A 540 -21.33 42.11 -9.51
C PRO A 540 -22.08 40.80 -9.72
N ILE A 541 -22.74 40.32 -8.65
CA ILE A 541 -23.80 39.32 -8.70
C ILE A 541 -24.97 39.98 -9.44
N LEU A 542 -25.44 39.34 -10.54
CA LEU A 542 -26.41 39.97 -11.42
C LEU A 542 -27.84 39.96 -10.93
N ASP A 543 -28.22 38.97 -10.10
CA ASP A 543 -29.58 38.80 -9.61
C ASP A 543 -29.61 38.04 -8.26
N GLY A 544 -30.84 37.81 -7.74
CA GLY A 544 -31.05 37.15 -6.48
C GLY A 544 -30.89 38.05 -5.23
N PRO A 545 -30.91 37.48 -4.02
CA PRO A 545 -30.87 38.25 -2.77
C PRO A 545 -29.60 39.07 -2.58
N ASN A 546 -28.52 38.72 -3.28
CA ASN A 546 -27.22 39.38 -3.23
C ASN A 546 -26.88 40.18 -4.48
N ALA A 547 -27.89 40.49 -5.33
CA ALA A 547 -27.70 41.29 -6.54
C ALA A 547 -26.99 42.63 -6.24
N GLY A 548 -26.04 43.02 -7.07
CA GLY A 548 -25.24 44.23 -6.92
C GLY A 548 -24.03 44.12 -6.00
N LYS A 549 -23.93 43.07 -5.15
CA LYS A 549 -22.72 42.79 -4.37
C LYS A 549 -21.62 42.24 -5.27
N LEU A 550 -20.37 42.38 -4.87
CA LEU A 550 -19.26 41.75 -5.59
C LEU A 550 -19.42 40.22 -5.63
N ALA A 551 -19.23 39.64 -6.81
CA ALA A 551 -19.26 38.21 -6.96
C ALA A 551 -18.05 37.56 -6.28
N PRO A 552 -18.18 36.32 -5.74
CA PRO A 552 -17.10 35.62 -5.09
C PRO A 552 -15.87 35.48 -6.02
N PRO A 553 -14.67 35.80 -5.57
CA PRO A 553 -13.45 35.70 -6.38
C PRO A 553 -12.98 34.25 -6.49
N PHE A 554 -11.99 34.04 -7.34
CA PHE A 554 -11.23 32.81 -7.55
C PHE A 554 -11.97 31.75 -8.38
N SER A 555 -11.21 30.85 -9.00
CA SER A 555 -11.76 29.68 -9.68
C SER A 555 -12.54 28.81 -8.69
N GLN A 556 -13.70 28.33 -9.16
CA GLN A 556 -14.59 27.52 -8.30
C GLN A 556 -14.04 26.13 -8.10
N VAL A 557 -14.31 25.56 -6.94
CA VAL A 557 -13.87 24.32 -6.28
C VAL A 557 -12.46 24.42 -5.70
N PHE A 558 -11.45 24.80 -6.45
CA PHE A 558 -10.08 24.92 -5.98
C PHE A 558 -9.45 26.20 -6.57
N PRO A 559 -9.29 27.26 -5.79
CA PRO A 559 -8.52 28.43 -6.19
C PRO A 559 -7.06 28.06 -6.47
N GLY A 560 -6.46 28.61 -7.51
CA GLY A 560 -5.04 28.40 -7.77
C GLY A 560 -4.16 28.90 -6.64
N PHE A 561 -3.03 28.25 -6.42
CA PHE A 561 -2.00 28.72 -5.51
C PHE A 561 -1.52 30.10 -5.95
N ARG A 562 -1.38 31.00 -5.00
CA ARG A 562 -1.02 32.40 -5.24
C ARG A 562 0.50 32.58 -5.13
N PRO A 563 1.06 33.71 -5.57
CA PRO A 563 2.46 34.04 -5.30
C PRO A 563 2.83 33.99 -3.80
N SER A 564 1.87 34.34 -2.92
CA SER A 564 2.05 34.28 -1.46
C SER A 564 1.98 32.86 -0.87
N ASP A 565 1.60 31.88 -1.67
CA ASP A 565 1.52 30.47 -1.28
C ASP A 565 2.76 29.69 -1.78
N GLU A 566 3.58 30.30 -2.67
CA GLU A 566 4.80 29.66 -3.17
C GLU A 566 5.77 29.33 -2.04
N ALA A 567 6.31 28.13 -2.07
CA ALA A 567 7.30 27.63 -1.12
C ALA A 567 8.41 26.86 -1.85
N ASP A 568 9.64 26.99 -1.34
CA ASP A 568 10.79 26.18 -1.76
C ASP A 568 11.63 25.87 -0.51
N ALA A 569 11.34 24.76 0.13
CA ALA A 569 11.92 24.37 1.42
C ALA A 569 12.71 23.07 1.29
N SER A 570 13.82 22.98 2.04
CA SER A 570 14.60 21.76 2.10
C SER A 570 15.15 21.51 3.49
N ARG A 571 15.42 20.25 3.82
CA ARG A 571 16.13 19.87 5.03
C ARG A 571 17.09 18.73 4.76
N THR A 572 18.10 18.60 5.62
CA THR A 572 19.03 17.48 5.66
C THR A 572 18.91 16.76 6.99
N ASN A 573 19.17 15.45 6.96
CA ASN A 573 19.30 14.64 8.13
C ASN A 573 20.52 13.71 7.97
N ILE A 574 21.21 13.49 9.09
CA ILE A 574 22.29 12.49 9.18
C ILE A 574 22.01 11.66 10.42
N GLY A 575 22.08 10.36 10.30
CA GLY A 575 21.85 9.42 11.39
C GLY A 575 22.77 8.22 11.37
N GLY A 576 22.93 7.60 12.54
CA GLY A 576 23.63 6.34 12.70
C GLY A 576 22.88 5.42 13.64
N TYR A 577 23.03 4.10 13.44
CA TYR A 577 22.36 3.10 14.27
C TYR A 577 23.29 1.93 14.61
N ILE A 578 22.93 1.25 15.69
CA ILE A 578 23.43 -0.08 16.06
C ILE A 578 22.24 -0.98 16.36
N ASP A 579 22.30 -2.23 15.91
CA ASP A 579 21.32 -3.28 16.16
C ASP A 579 22.04 -4.57 16.56
N LEU A 580 21.67 -5.12 17.70
CA LEU A 580 22.27 -6.31 18.27
C LEU A 580 21.19 -7.36 18.50
N GLU A 581 21.37 -8.56 17.96
CA GLU A 581 20.46 -9.69 18.14
C GLU A 581 21.24 -10.90 18.62
N ALA A 582 20.96 -11.38 19.83
CA ALA A 582 21.65 -12.48 20.48
C ALA A 582 20.71 -13.68 20.70
N THR A 583 21.26 -14.88 20.56
CA THR A 583 20.58 -16.15 20.90
C THR A 583 21.41 -16.87 21.96
N PRO A 584 21.28 -16.47 23.26
CA PRO A 584 22.08 -17.04 24.36
C PRO A 584 21.86 -18.54 24.53
N ILE A 585 20.65 -18.99 24.36
CA ILE A 585 20.22 -20.39 24.31
C ILE A 585 19.23 -20.54 23.14
N LYS A 586 19.07 -21.74 22.64
CA LYS A 586 18.22 -22.01 21.45
C LYS A 586 16.78 -21.51 21.60
N GLN A 587 16.27 -21.45 22.84
CA GLN A 587 14.91 -21.00 23.14
C GLN A 587 14.77 -19.48 23.30
N LEU A 588 15.85 -18.74 23.51
CA LEU A 588 15.80 -17.32 23.87
C LEU A 588 16.48 -16.45 22.79
N LEU A 589 15.72 -15.57 22.21
CA LEU A 589 16.17 -14.49 21.34
C LEU A 589 16.04 -13.16 22.10
N LEU A 590 17.10 -12.38 22.13
CA LEU A 590 17.14 -11.03 22.67
C LEU A 590 17.61 -10.06 21.57
N ALA A 591 16.94 -8.94 21.42
CA ALA A 591 17.31 -7.91 20.45
C ALA A 591 17.30 -6.53 21.11
N THR A 592 18.30 -5.71 20.77
CA THR A 592 18.37 -4.31 21.18
C THR A 592 18.87 -3.45 20.02
N ALA A 593 18.29 -2.26 19.87
CA ALA A 593 18.73 -1.32 18.85
C ALA A 593 18.75 0.11 19.39
N GLY A 594 19.68 0.92 18.88
CA GLY A 594 19.79 2.34 19.17
C GLY A 594 20.07 3.13 17.91
N ARG A 595 19.44 4.30 17.77
CA ARG A 595 19.63 5.21 16.63
C ARG A 595 19.66 6.65 17.10
N VAL A 596 20.58 7.43 16.56
CA VAL A 596 20.67 8.87 16.74
C VAL A 596 20.61 9.56 15.39
N GLU A 597 19.91 10.68 15.31
CA GLU A 597 19.73 11.44 14.07
C GLU A 597 19.79 12.93 14.36
N LYS A 598 20.36 13.70 13.43
CA LYS A 598 20.43 15.16 13.48
C LYS A 598 19.78 15.73 12.23
N TYR A 599 18.78 16.56 12.42
CA TYR A 599 18.05 17.31 11.40
C TYR A 599 18.48 18.77 11.40
N SER A 600 18.46 19.39 10.21
CA SER A 600 18.85 20.78 10.03
C SER A 600 17.84 21.79 10.54
N ASP A 601 16.58 21.38 10.70
CA ASP A 601 15.44 22.25 11.04
C ASP A 601 15.02 22.16 12.50
N PHE A 602 14.97 20.98 13.13
CA PHE A 602 14.45 20.84 14.49
C PHE A 602 15.42 20.15 15.49
N GLY A 603 16.67 19.89 15.07
CA GLY A 603 17.71 19.39 15.97
C GLY A 603 17.84 17.86 16.00
N SER A 604 18.20 17.29 17.15
CA SER A 604 18.59 15.87 17.26
C SER A 604 17.51 15.02 17.93
N THR A 605 17.47 13.74 17.56
CA THR A 605 16.63 12.70 18.15
C THR A 605 17.46 11.47 18.48
N ALA A 606 17.04 10.74 19.54
CA ALA A 606 17.59 9.46 19.91
C ALA A 606 16.44 8.46 20.18
N ASN A 607 16.56 7.27 19.67
CA ASN A 607 15.56 6.23 19.80
C ASN A 607 16.21 4.91 20.16
N GLY A 608 15.51 4.11 20.98
CA GLY A 608 15.99 2.79 21.41
C GLY A 608 14.86 1.76 21.34
N LYS A 609 15.27 0.50 21.21
CA LYS A 609 14.40 -0.68 21.20
C LYS A 609 15.04 -1.78 22.02
N VAL A 610 14.23 -2.49 22.80
CA VAL A 610 14.55 -3.77 23.41
C VAL A 610 13.41 -4.72 23.08
N ALA A 611 13.74 -5.93 22.62
CA ALA A 611 12.77 -6.96 22.29
C ALA A 611 13.29 -8.34 22.68
N GLY A 612 12.39 -9.27 22.90
CA GLY A 612 12.76 -10.66 23.19
C GLY A 612 11.67 -11.64 22.76
N ARG A 613 12.09 -12.87 22.52
CA ARG A 613 11.23 -14.03 22.27
C ARG A 613 11.75 -15.21 23.07
N PHE A 614 10.85 -15.89 23.77
CA PHE A 614 11.18 -17.10 24.51
C PHE A 614 10.23 -18.25 24.11
N GLU A 615 10.81 -19.36 23.71
CA GLU A 615 10.12 -20.57 23.32
C GLU A 615 10.06 -21.55 24.49
N PHE A 616 8.88 -21.73 25.06
CA PHE A 616 8.69 -22.64 26.21
C PHE A 616 8.67 -24.11 25.80
N PHE A 617 8.00 -24.37 24.65
CA PHE A 617 7.91 -25.69 24.05
C PHE A 617 8.12 -25.55 22.56
N PRO A 618 8.59 -26.58 21.84
CA PRO A 618 8.72 -26.51 20.37
C PRO A 618 7.43 -26.03 19.73
N GLY A 619 7.51 -24.86 19.06
CA GLY A 619 6.39 -24.22 18.40
C GLY A 619 5.50 -23.34 19.27
N LEU A 620 5.76 -23.17 20.59
CA LEU A 620 5.02 -22.25 21.45
C LEU A 620 5.96 -21.23 22.09
N ALA A 621 5.82 -19.96 21.73
CA ALA A 621 6.66 -18.89 22.24
C ALA A 621 5.88 -17.65 22.63
N ILE A 622 6.42 -16.90 23.60
CA ILE A 622 6.04 -15.52 23.86
C ILE A 622 7.07 -14.58 23.25
N ARG A 623 6.62 -13.39 22.88
CA ARG A 623 7.48 -12.29 22.42
C ARG A 623 7.01 -10.98 23.01
N GLY A 624 7.92 -9.99 23.06
CA GLY A 624 7.57 -8.65 23.51
C GLY A 624 8.63 -7.63 23.15
N ALA A 625 8.20 -6.38 23.01
CA ALA A 625 9.09 -5.27 22.70
C ALA A 625 8.68 -4.01 23.45
N ALA A 626 9.68 -3.19 23.78
CA ALA A 626 9.54 -1.84 24.27
C ALA A 626 10.46 -0.94 23.46
N GLN A 627 9.91 0.17 22.91
CA GLN A 627 10.69 1.05 22.05
C GLN A 627 10.18 2.48 22.08
N SER A 628 11.10 3.41 21.82
CA SER A 628 10.78 4.79 21.48
C SER A 628 10.78 4.99 19.96
N GLY A 629 10.01 5.95 19.50
CA GLY A 629 9.96 6.33 18.11
C GLY A 629 9.68 7.82 17.95
N PHE A 630 9.83 8.32 16.74
CA PHE A 630 9.51 9.70 16.41
C PHE A 630 9.11 9.84 14.95
N ARG A 631 8.47 10.98 14.65
CA ARG A 631 8.20 11.43 13.29
C ARG A 631 8.58 12.89 13.16
N ALA A 632 9.39 13.20 12.17
CA ALA A 632 9.69 14.58 11.80
C ALA A 632 8.44 15.28 11.24
N PRO A 633 8.20 16.57 11.49
CA PRO A 633 7.21 17.33 10.74
C PRO A 633 7.52 17.19 9.25
N SER A 634 6.55 16.90 8.40
CA SER A 634 6.83 16.94 6.96
C SER A 634 7.06 18.37 6.49
N LEU A 635 7.89 18.56 5.45
CA LEU A 635 8.08 19.89 4.86
C LEU A 635 6.76 20.46 4.32
N GLY A 636 5.86 19.61 3.82
CA GLY A 636 4.51 20.00 3.44
C GLY A 636 3.69 20.49 4.62
N GLN A 637 3.71 19.82 5.78
CA GLN A 637 2.99 20.31 6.98
C GLN A 637 3.48 21.68 7.47
N SER A 638 4.76 21.96 7.32
CA SER A 638 5.34 23.25 7.75
C SER A 638 5.09 24.40 6.77
N ASN A 639 5.07 24.09 5.44
CA ASN A 639 5.17 25.13 4.41
C ASN A 639 3.94 25.23 3.50
N PHE A 640 3.01 24.27 3.53
CA PHE A 640 1.84 24.26 2.65
C PHE A 640 0.88 25.42 2.98
N SER A 641 0.45 26.13 1.93
CA SER A 641 -0.54 27.19 1.98
C SER A 641 -1.54 27.05 0.85
N SER A 642 -2.83 27.12 1.11
CA SER A 642 -3.86 27.01 0.10
C SER A 642 -5.16 27.66 0.54
N VAL A 643 -6.05 27.95 -0.38
CA VAL A 643 -7.45 28.22 -0.09
C VAL A 643 -8.32 27.10 -0.64
N ALA A 644 -9.23 26.60 0.16
CA ALA A 644 -10.18 25.57 -0.24
C ALA A 644 -11.60 25.93 0.20
N THR A 645 -12.57 25.66 -0.65
CA THR A 645 -13.98 25.83 -0.28
C THR A 645 -14.41 24.70 0.65
N ASN A 646 -14.75 25.05 1.89
CA ASN A 646 -15.28 24.09 2.86
C ASN A 646 -16.73 24.43 3.17
N PHE A 647 -17.60 23.41 3.18
CA PHE A 647 -18.97 23.56 3.63
C PHE A 647 -19.03 23.40 5.15
N VAL A 648 -19.45 24.47 5.83
CA VAL A 648 -19.61 24.48 7.29
C VAL A 648 -21.08 24.71 7.61
N THR A 649 -21.65 23.91 8.50
CA THR A 649 -23.03 24.10 8.94
C THR A 649 -23.10 25.25 9.92
N VAL A 650 -23.76 26.34 9.54
CA VAL A 650 -24.01 27.52 10.36
C VAL A 650 -25.52 27.64 10.51
N ASN A 651 -26.02 27.65 11.73
CA ASN A 651 -27.45 27.72 12.06
C ASN A 651 -28.30 26.66 11.32
N GLY A 652 -27.78 25.43 11.20
CA GLY A 652 -28.46 24.34 10.50
C GLY A 652 -28.36 24.38 8.98
N VAL A 653 -27.71 25.38 8.39
CA VAL A 653 -27.55 25.55 6.93
C VAL A 653 -26.10 25.27 6.54
N SER A 654 -25.88 24.37 5.57
CA SER A 654 -24.57 24.10 4.98
C SER A 654 -24.15 25.28 4.12
N THR A 655 -23.18 26.07 4.63
CA THR A 655 -22.70 27.32 4.03
C THR A 655 -21.25 27.13 3.56
N PRO A 656 -20.90 27.54 2.32
CA PRO A 656 -19.54 27.46 1.84
C PRO A 656 -18.68 28.60 2.40
N PHE A 657 -17.49 28.24 2.89
CA PHE A 657 -16.45 29.15 3.36
C PHE A 657 -15.14 28.93 2.59
N GLU A 658 -14.49 30.01 2.17
CA GLU A 658 -13.13 29.97 1.65
C GLU A 658 -12.15 29.93 2.84
N ILE A 659 -11.72 28.74 3.19
CA ILE A 659 -10.83 28.50 4.32
C ILE A 659 -9.37 28.50 3.81
N ARG A 660 -8.59 29.44 4.36
CA ARG A 660 -7.16 29.48 4.07
C ARG A 660 -6.37 28.60 5.07
N THR A 661 -5.63 27.63 4.52
CA THR A 661 -4.56 26.96 5.25
C THR A 661 -3.33 27.85 5.19
N PHE A 662 -2.81 28.28 6.31
CA PHE A 662 -1.59 29.07 6.38
C PHE A 662 -0.38 28.19 6.62
N ALA A 663 0.71 28.42 5.91
CA ALA A 663 2.02 27.87 6.27
C ALA A 663 2.39 28.30 7.70
N VAL A 664 2.97 27.41 8.50
CA VAL A 664 3.16 27.58 9.95
C VAL A 664 3.99 28.83 10.29
N GLY A 665 5.03 29.12 9.50
CA GLY A 665 5.89 30.30 9.66
C GLY A 665 5.34 31.59 9.08
N SER A 666 4.15 31.58 8.42
CA SER A 666 3.59 32.75 7.77
C SER A 666 3.04 33.78 8.80
N PRO A 667 3.03 35.08 8.45
CA PRO A 667 2.45 36.10 9.32
C PRO A 667 1.00 35.82 9.72
N GLY A 668 0.19 35.27 8.81
CA GLY A 668 -1.20 34.93 9.11
C GLY A 668 -1.35 33.82 10.14
N ALA A 669 -0.52 32.77 10.07
CA ALA A 669 -0.51 31.72 11.08
C ALA A 669 -0.02 32.23 12.44
N GLN A 670 1.02 33.08 12.47
CA GLN A 670 1.58 33.63 13.69
C GLN A 670 0.59 34.57 14.40
N LEU A 671 -0.17 35.40 13.64
CA LEU A 671 -1.26 36.20 14.17
C LEU A 671 -2.34 35.36 14.86
N LEU A 672 -2.53 34.12 14.41
CA LEU A 672 -3.46 33.18 15.01
C LEU A 672 -2.81 32.28 16.09
N GLY A 673 -1.55 32.55 16.45
CA GLY A 673 -0.84 31.86 17.52
C GLY A 673 -0.15 30.55 17.12
N ALA A 674 0.11 30.35 15.84
CA ALA A 674 0.92 29.22 15.37
C ALA A 674 2.34 29.28 15.91
N LYS A 675 2.93 28.11 16.16
CA LYS A 675 4.33 27.95 16.61
C LYS A 675 4.99 26.94 15.67
N GLU A 676 6.32 27.03 15.55
CA GLU A 676 7.10 26.05 14.82
C GLU A 676 6.76 24.60 15.24
N LEU A 677 6.68 23.71 14.26
CA LEU A 677 6.33 22.33 14.51
C LEU A 677 7.49 21.58 15.17
N LYS A 678 7.15 20.77 16.16
CA LYS A 678 8.07 19.86 16.84
C LYS A 678 7.87 18.44 16.35
N PRO A 679 8.92 17.57 16.41
CA PRO A 679 8.75 16.16 16.12
C PRO A 679 7.72 15.51 17.04
N GLU A 680 6.88 14.63 16.48
CA GLU A 680 6.08 13.71 17.28
C GLU A 680 7.00 12.68 17.96
N LYS A 681 6.70 12.30 19.19
CA LYS A 681 7.45 11.28 19.93
C LYS A 681 6.54 10.15 20.36
N SER A 682 6.97 8.91 20.20
CA SER A 682 6.19 7.76 20.62
C SER A 682 6.91 6.88 21.61
N ILE A 683 6.10 6.15 22.40
CA ILE A 683 6.51 4.98 23.18
C ILE A 683 5.55 3.87 22.82
N ASN A 684 6.11 2.76 22.36
CA ASN A 684 5.39 1.59 21.91
C ASN A 684 5.76 0.41 22.81
N LEU A 685 4.74 -0.30 23.29
CA LEU A 685 4.87 -1.55 24.04
C LEU A 685 4.08 -2.62 23.30
N SER A 686 4.67 -3.78 23.11
CA SER A 686 3.98 -4.95 22.54
C SER A 686 4.28 -6.21 23.33
N ALA A 687 3.30 -7.12 23.35
CA ALA A 687 3.43 -8.47 23.92
C ALA A 687 2.61 -9.43 23.07
N GLY A 688 3.17 -10.58 22.72
CA GLY A 688 2.51 -11.53 21.85
C GLY A 688 2.80 -12.98 22.17
N LEU A 689 1.93 -13.83 21.64
CA LEU A 689 2.03 -15.29 21.66
C LEU A 689 2.14 -15.80 20.23
N THR A 690 3.06 -16.70 19.96
CA THR A 690 3.15 -17.44 18.70
C THR A 690 3.01 -18.92 18.98
N ALA A 691 2.13 -19.60 18.25
CA ALA A 691 1.91 -21.04 18.39
C ALA A 691 1.92 -21.70 17.01
N ARG A 692 2.73 -22.73 16.85
CA ARG A 692 2.66 -23.73 15.78
C ARG A 692 2.01 -24.98 16.38
N ALA A 693 0.68 -25.05 16.35
CA ALA A 693 -0.07 -26.14 16.95
C ALA A 693 0.11 -27.47 16.18
N SER A 694 0.45 -27.39 14.89
CA SER A 694 0.83 -28.53 14.05
C SER A 694 1.61 -28.00 12.82
N ASN A 695 2.08 -28.90 11.96
CA ASN A 695 2.67 -28.50 10.67
C ASN A 695 1.67 -27.78 9.76
N ASN A 696 0.38 -27.86 10.08
CA ASN A 696 -0.72 -27.33 9.28
C ASN A 696 -1.42 -26.13 9.91
N LEU A 697 -1.11 -25.77 11.18
CA LEU A 697 -1.82 -24.72 11.91
C LEU A 697 -0.86 -23.83 12.69
N SER A 698 -0.92 -22.53 12.42
CA SER A 698 -0.27 -21.52 13.25
C SER A 698 -1.23 -20.45 13.71
N ILE A 699 -0.94 -19.88 14.87
CA ILE A 699 -1.69 -18.79 15.47
C ILE A 699 -0.70 -17.79 16.05
N THR A 700 -0.91 -16.51 15.78
CA THR A 700 -0.23 -15.41 16.47
C THR A 700 -1.27 -14.49 17.10
N ALA A 701 -0.99 -14.01 18.31
CA ALA A 701 -1.83 -13.03 18.99
C ALA A 701 -0.94 -11.98 19.63
N ASP A 702 -1.09 -10.72 19.25
CA ASP A 702 -0.20 -9.63 19.65
C ASP A 702 -1.02 -8.46 20.22
N TYR A 703 -0.77 -8.09 21.46
CA TYR A 703 -1.27 -6.86 22.10
C TYR A 703 -0.28 -5.73 21.90
N TYR A 704 -0.78 -4.50 21.76
CA TYR A 704 0.04 -3.29 21.65
C TYR A 704 -0.56 -2.09 22.39
N ASP A 705 0.32 -1.21 22.88
CA ASP A 705 -0.01 0.09 23.50
C ASP A 705 0.96 1.16 22.93
N VAL A 706 0.45 2.06 22.09
CA VAL A 706 1.20 3.11 21.43
C VAL A 706 0.77 4.46 21.98
N LYS A 707 1.71 5.20 22.59
CA LYS A 707 1.49 6.57 23.04
C LYS A 707 2.27 7.51 22.14
N ILE A 708 1.59 8.53 21.59
CA ILE A 708 2.22 9.55 20.76
C ILE A 708 2.00 10.90 21.42
N LYS A 709 3.09 11.61 21.69
CA LYS A 709 3.10 12.99 22.24
C LYS A 709 3.35 13.98 21.12
N ASP A 710 2.84 15.20 21.32
CA ASP A 710 3.03 16.34 20.41
C ASP A 710 2.63 16.01 18.97
N ARG A 711 1.52 15.29 18.79
CA ARG A 711 1.05 14.89 17.47
C ARG A 711 0.67 16.09 16.63
N ILE A 712 1.17 16.10 15.38
CA ILE A 712 0.93 17.18 14.42
C ILE A 712 -0.43 16.96 13.77
N VAL A 713 -1.25 17.99 13.83
CA VAL A 713 -2.61 17.98 13.26
C VAL A 713 -2.90 19.31 12.58
N LEU A 714 -3.81 19.28 11.62
CA LEU A 714 -4.39 20.50 11.07
C LEU A 714 -5.49 20.99 12.00
N SER A 715 -5.43 22.26 12.41
CA SER A 715 -6.40 22.86 13.34
C SER A 715 -7.85 22.80 12.84
N GLY A 716 -8.80 23.13 13.68
CA GLY A 716 -10.17 23.45 13.30
C GLY A 716 -10.23 24.62 12.32
N ASN A 717 -11.38 24.78 11.67
CA ASN A 717 -11.63 25.91 10.77
C ASN A 717 -12.10 27.11 11.58
N PHE A 718 -11.27 28.13 11.76
CA PHE A 718 -11.59 29.37 12.44
C PHE A 718 -12.40 30.28 11.51
N ILE A 719 -13.72 30.25 11.62
CA ILE A 719 -14.65 30.99 10.75
C ILE A 719 -15.29 32.20 11.43
N ASP A 720 -14.93 32.49 12.68
CA ASP A 720 -15.47 33.58 13.48
C ASP A 720 -15.19 34.96 12.83
N VAL A 721 -16.11 35.88 12.99
CA VAL A 721 -15.97 37.25 12.47
C VAL A 721 -14.71 37.93 13.01
N SER A 722 -14.38 37.71 14.29
CA SER A 722 -13.19 38.24 14.95
C SER A 722 -11.89 37.80 14.27
N VAL A 723 -11.81 36.56 13.80
CA VAL A 723 -10.65 36.07 13.05
C VAL A 723 -10.52 36.78 11.71
N ARG A 724 -11.63 36.93 10.98
CA ARG A 724 -11.62 37.66 9.70
C ARG A 724 -11.22 39.12 9.87
N GLN A 725 -11.70 39.79 10.93
CA GLN A 725 -11.33 41.16 11.24
C GLN A 725 -9.86 41.24 11.63
N LEU A 726 -9.37 40.34 12.50
CA LEU A 726 -7.96 40.30 12.88
C LEU A 726 -7.05 40.18 11.65
N LEU A 727 -7.34 39.26 10.73
CA LEU A 727 -6.57 39.08 9.52
C LEU A 727 -6.66 40.29 8.59
N ALA A 728 -7.85 40.83 8.37
CA ALA A 728 -8.06 41.99 7.50
C ALA A 728 -7.33 43.24 8.01
N THR A 729 -7.40 43.53 9.33
CA THR A 729 -6.71 44.66 9.95
C THR A 729 -5.18 44.55 9.84
N ASN A 730 -4.65 43.31 9.73
CA ASN A 730 -3.22 43.08 9.57
C ASN A 730 -2.83 42.81 8.10
N GLY A 731 -3.61 43.31 7.12
CA GLY A 731 -3.26 43.28 5.70
C GLY A 731 -3.50 41.97 5.01
N ILE A 732 -4.31 41.06 5.56
CA ILE A 732 -4.69 39.77 4.98
C ILE A 732 -6.21 39.71 4.74
N PRO A 733 -6.74 40.50 3.80
CA PRO A 733 -8.17 40.52 3.49
C PRO A 733 -8.61 39.32 2.63
N GLY A 734 -9.92 39.13 2.48
CA GLY A 734 -10.51 38.24 1.47
C GLY A 734 -10.55 36.76 1.85
N VAL A 735 -10.31 36.39 3.12
CA VAL A 735 -10.48 35.02 3.62
C VAL A 735 -11.74 34.92 4.49
N SER A 736 -12.53 33.86 4.29
CA SER A 736 -13.74 33.60 5.08
C SER A 736 -13.44 32.80 6.36
N GLY A 737 -12.27 32.19 6.45
CA GLY A 737 -11.81 31.43 7.59
C GLY A 737 -10.34 31.02 7.43
N ALA A 738 -9.76 30.51 8.51
CA ALA A 738 -8.36 30.15 8.60
C ALA A 738 -8.13 28.83 9.32
N ARG A 739 -6.99 28.19 9.04
CA ARG A 739 -6.46 27.03 9.76
C ARG A 739 -4.94 26.93 9.56
N TYR A 740 -4.26 26.17 10.43
CA TYR A 740 -2.82 25.95 10.33
C TYR A 740 -2.43 24.63 11.00
N PHE A 741 -1.24 24.11 10.71
CA PHE A 741 -0.69 22.92 11.35
C PHE A 741 -0.11 23.24 12.73
N THR A 742 -0.30 22.34 13.69
CA THR A 742 0.13 22.53 15.07
C THR A 742 0.29 21.20 15.83
N ASN A 743 1.17 21.16 16.83
CA ASN A 743 1.30 20.05 17.78
C ASN A 743 0.21 20.15 18.86
N ALA A 744 -1.04 19.87 18.52
CA ALA A 744 -2.16 20.17 19.41
C ALA A 744 -2.59 19.01 20.32
N ILE A 745 -2.19 17.78 20.08
CA ILE A 745 -2.73 16.62 20.78
C ILE A 745 -1.67 15.60 21.19
N ASP A 746 -1.96 14.87 22.27
CA ASP A 746 -1.35 13.57 22.55
C ASP A 746 -2.39 12.47 22.34
N THR A 747 -1.98 11.32 21.86
CA THR A 747 -2.87 10.18 21.63
C THR A 747 -2.34 8.90 22.28
N LYS A 748 -3.27 8.01 22.60
CA LYS A 748 -2.96 6.66 23.06
C LYS A 748 -3.82 5.66 22.29
N THR A 749 -3.16 4.73 21.62
CA THR A 749 -3.79 3.64 20.85
C THR A 749 -3.46 2.30 21.48
N LYS A 750 -4.47 1.51 21.77
CA LYS A 750 -4.34 0.12 22.27
C LYS A 750 -5.09 -0.81 21.36
N GLY A 751 -4.56 -2.02 21.20
CA GLY A 751 -5.26 -3.02 20.39
C GLY A 751 -4.68 -4.40 20.49
N VAL A 752 -5.33 -5.30 19.75
CA VAL A 752 -4.96 -6.71 19.63
C VAL A 752 -5.05 -7.10 18.16
N ASP A 753 -4.03 -7.81 17.69
CA ASP A 753 -4.02 -8.47 16.39
C ASP A 753 -4.00 -9.99 16.61
N VAL A 754 -4.84 -10.72 15.90
CA VAL A 754 -4.80 -12.19 15.88
C VAL A 754 -4.73 -12.64 14.43
N VAL A 755 -3.79 -13.52 14.10
CA VAL A 755 -3.67 -14.13 12.78
C VAL A 755 -3.61 -15.64 12.93
N LEU A 756 -4.45 -16.34 12.18
CA LEU A 756 -4.53 -17.78 12.09
C LEU A 756 -4.28 -18.21 10.66
N ASN A 757 -3.36 -19.16 10.47
CA ASN A 757 -3.13 -19.79 9.17
C ASN A 757 -3.32 -21.30 9.32
N TYR A 758 -4.13 -21.86 8.43
CA TYR A 758 -4.36 -23.30 8.34
C TYR A 758 -4.24 -23.75 6.89
N GLY A 759 -3.58 -24.85 6.65
CA GLY A 759 -3.49 -25.45 5.31
C GLY A 759 -3.42 -26.96 5.41
N THR A 760 -4.08 -27.63 4.50
CA THR A 760 -4.10 -29.10 4.45
C THR A 760 -4.17 -29.61 3.02
N ASP A 761 -3.53 -30.73 2.78
CA ASP A 761 -3.65 -31.50 1.54
C ASP A 761 -4.79 -32.51 1.74
N LEU A 762 -5.87 -32.37 0.98
CA LEU A 762 -7.06 -33.24 1.02
C LEU A 762 -6.93 -34.44 0.07
N GLY A 763 -5.73 -34.74 -0.40
CA GLY A 763 -5.47 -35.81 -1.37
C GLY A 763 -6.09 -35.49 -2.74
N GLU A 764 -6.95 -36.38 -3.25
CA GLU A 764 -7.64 -36.19 -4.53
C GLU A 764 -8.55 -34.92 -4.54
N ALA A 765 -9.04 -34.48 -3.39
CA ALA A 765 -9.82 -33.24 -3.29
C ALA A 765 -8.98 -31.97 -3.33
N GLY A 766 -7.64 -32.09 -3.40
CA GLY A 766 -6.74 -30.98 -3.64
C GLY A 766 -6.23 -30.28 -2.39
N LEU A 767 -5.72 -29.06 -2.54
CA LEU A 767 -5.08 -28.28 -1.48
C LEU A 767 -6.02 -27.20 -0.96
N LEU A 768 -6.23 -27.18 0.37
CA LEU A 768 -7.02 -26.17 1.06
C LEU A 768 -6.13 -25.29 1.92
N ARG A 769 -6.29 -23.97 1.80
CA ARG A 769 -5.64 -22.98 2.68
C ARG A 769 -6.69 -22.04 3.25
N PHE A 770 -6.58 -21.73 4.52
CA PHE A 770 -7.42 -20.77 5.22
C PHE A 770 -6.55 -19.79 6.00
N THR A 771 -6.78 -18.51 5.83
CA THR A 771 -6.17 -17.45 6.64
C THR A 771 -7.27 -16.63 7.29
N GLY A 772 -7.21 -16.51 8.62
CA GLY A 772 -8.11 -15.68 9.40
C GLY A 772 -7.33 -14.59 10.13
N GLY A 773 -7.74 -13.35 9.98
CA GLY A 773 -7.14 -12.21 10.66
C GLY A 773 -8.17 -11.39 11.40
N TYR A 774 -7.87 -10.99 12.63
CA TYR A 774 -8.66 -10.10 13.46
C TYR A 774 -7.80 -8.97 14.00
N ASN A 775 -8.26 -7.74 13.87
CA ASN A 775 -7.71 -6.56 14.55
C ASN A 775 -8.79 -5.88 15.37
N HIS A 776 -8.44 -5.47 16.57
CA HIS A 776 -9.21 -4.52 17.36
C HIS A 776 -8.30 -3.42 17.87
N ASN A 777 -8.67 -2.16 17.67
CA ASN A 777 -7.91 -1.01 18.15
C ASN A 777 -8.83 0.09 18.68
N LYS A 778 -8.30 0.85 19.63
CA LYS A 778 -8.97 2.02 20.19
C LYS A 778 -7.98 3.13 20.43
N THR A 779 -8.18 4.24 19.74
CA THR A 779 -7.42 5.47 19.95
C THR A 779 -8.19 6.43 20.86
N LYS A 780 -7.47 7.10 21.77
CA LYS A 780 -7.97 8.18 22.61
C LYS A 780 -7.04 9.39 22.50
N VAL A 781 -7.61 10.57 22.40
CA VAL A 781 -6.90 11.83 22.60
C VAL A 781 -6.76 12.04 24.11
N THR A 782 -5.53 12.04 24.61
CA THR A 782 -5.22 12.08 26.04
C THR A 782 -4.84 13.47 26.53
N ARG A 783 -4.41 14.36 25.63
CA ARG A 783 -4.14 15.79 25.89
C ARG A 783 -4.61 16.61 24.70
N LEU A 784 -5.17 17.77 24.98
CA LEU A 784 -5.44 18.85 24.03
C LEU A 784 -4.62 20.07 24.45
N SER A 785 -3.91 20.69 23.52
CA SER A 785 -3.26 21.97 23.76
C SER A 785 -4.32 23.06 23.95
N PRO A 786 -4.09 24.03 24.86
CA PRO A 786 -5.00 25.15 25.03
C PRO A 786 -5.07 25.97 23.74
N THR A 787 -6.23 26.58 23.49
CA THR A 787 -6.38 27.58 22.42
C THR A 787 -5.42 28.74 22.67
N PRO A 788 -4.65 29.20 21.68
CA PRO A 788 -3.78 30.36 21.82
C PRO A 788 -4.53 31.60 22.31
N ALA A 789 -3.85 32.48 23.05
CA ALA A 789 -4.45 33.70 23.60
C ALA A 789 -5.05 34.61 22.51
N GLN A 790 -4.45 34.61 21.32
CA GLN A 790 -4.92 35.35 20.14
C GLN A 790 -6.30 34.90 19.67
N LEU A 791 -6.66 33.66 19.97
CA LEU A 791 -7.95 33.02 19.62
C LEU A 791 -8.87 32.86 20.84
N ALA A 792 -8.59 33.51 21.97
CA ALA A 792 -9.39 33.35 23.20
C ALA A 792 -10.87 33.77 23.04
N ALA A 793 -11.16 34.71 22.14
CA ALA A 793 -12.52 35.15 21.81
C ALA A 793 -13.20 34.32 20.72
N VAL A 794 -12.51 33.31 20.17
CA VAL A 794 -13.04 32.47 19.09
C VAL A 794 -13.80 31.31 19.67
N SER A 795 -15.00 31.07 19.15
CA SER A 795 -15.85 29.94 19.58
C SER A 795 -15.30 28.59 19.16
N THR A 796 -14.50 28.56 18.10
CA THR A 796 -13.90 27.33 17.53
C THR A 796 -12.67 26.94 18.34
N ALA A 797 -12.68 25.74 18.90
CA ALA A 797 -11.51 25.19 19.59
C ALA A 797 -10.35 24.95 18.60
N LEU A 798 -9.10 25.09 19.06
CA LEU A 798 -7.90 24.79 18.26
C LEU A 798 -7.98 23.40 17.61
N PHE A 799 -8.54 22.44 18.34
CA PHE A 799 -8.81 21.09 17.85
C PHE A 799 -10.21 20.68 18.31
N ASP A 800 -11.18 20.84 17.41
CA ASP A 800 -12.60 20.70 17.71
C ASP A 800 -13.05 19.23 17.85
N ARG A 801 -14.31 19.03 18.25
CA ARG A 801 -14.89 17.70 18.47
C ARG A 801 -14.93 16.84 17.20
N VAL A 802 -15.11 17.45 16.03
CA VAL A 802 -15.17 16.74 14.75
C VAL A 802 -13.78 16.21 14.38
N GLN A 803 -12.75 17.03 14.54
CA GLN A 803 -11.37 16.65 14.30
C GLN A 803 -10.92 15.55 15.28
N ARG A 804 -11.26 15.72 16.58
CA ARG A 804 -11.00 14.69 17.59
C ARG A 804 -11.65 13.34 17.26
N ALA A 805 -12.88 13.37 16.76
CA ALA A 805 -13.62 12.17 16.40
C ALA A 805 -12.99 11.39 15.25
N LEU A 806 -12.33 12.05 14.28
CA LEU A 806 -11.60 11.37 13.20
C LEU A 806 -10.53 10.42 13.74
N PHE A 807 -9.90 10.76 14.87
CA PHE A 807 -8.92 9.90 15.55
C PHE A 807 -9.56 8.83 16.42
N GLU A 808 -10.63 9.18 17.15
CA GLU A 808 -11.20 8.31 18.18
C GLU A 808 -12.29 7.37 17.66
N ARG A 809 -13.03 7.78 16.61
CA ARG A 809 -14.26 7.12 16.16
C ARG A 809 -14.43 7.07 14.63
N GLY A 810 -13.66 7.85 13.88
CA GLY A 810 -13.83 8.02 12.42
C GLY A 810 -13.35 6.82 11.59
N GLN A 811 -12.73 5.83 12.21
CA GLN A 811 -12.29 4.57 11.59
C GLN A 811 -12.91 3.38 12.32
N PRO A 812 -13.10 2.23 11.63
CA PRO A 812 -13.53 1.00 12.30
C PRO A 812 -12.60 0.62 13.44
N SER A 813 -13.20 0.38 14.63
CA SER A 813 -12.44 -0.07 15.79
C SER A 813 -12.07 -1.56 15.73
N SER A 814 -12.65 -2.31 14.79
CA SER A 814 -12.34 -3.73 14.60
C SER A 814 -12.44 -4.11 13.12
N GLY A 815 -11.62 -5.08 12.72
CA GLY A 815 -11.62 -5.68 11.40
C GLY A 815 -11.46 -7.19 11.47
N VAL A 816 -12.17 -7.91 10.59
CA VAL A 816 -11.96 -9.35 10.35
C VAL A 816 -11.63 -9.54 8.88
N ARG A 817 -10.67 -10.37 8.57
CA ARG A 817 -10.32 -10.79 7.20
C ARG A 817 -10.27 -12.32 7.18
N LEU A 818 -11.04 -12.91 6.29
CA LEU A 818 -11.09 -14.36 6.10
C LEU A 818 -10.78 -14.64 4.63
N THR A 819 -9.82 -15.50 4.39
CA THR A 819 -9.43 -15.95 3.06
C THR A 819 -9.45 -17.47 3.01
N LEU A 820 -10.18 -18.03 2.06
CA LEU A 820 -10.17 -19.45 1.75
C LEU A 820 -9.68 -19.63 0.31
N ASN A 821 -8.61 -20.40 0.16
CA ASN A 821 -8.07 -20.77 -1.14
C ASN A 821 -8.14 -22.30 -1.27
N HIS A 822 -8.81 -22.77 -2.32
CA HIS A 822 -8.92 -24.19 -2.65
C HIS A 822 -8.42 -24.44 -4.05
N VAL A 823 -7.41 -25.30 -4.18
CA VAL A 823 -6.84 -25.72 -5.47
C VAL A 823 -7.25 -27.15 -5.74
N PHE A 824 -8.11 -27.33 -6.71
CA PHE A 824 -8.62 -28.64 -7.15
C PHE A 824 -8.28 -28.86 -8.63
N HIS A 825 -7.30 -29.72 -8.91
CA HIS A 825 -6.76 -29.93 -10.26
C HIS A 825 -6.35 -28.60 -10.93
N ASN A 826 -7.02 -28.22 -12.00
CA ASN A 826 -6.79 -26.99 -12.76
C ASN A 826 -7.64 -25.81 -12.28
N LEU A 827 -8.53 -26.01 -11.30
CA LEU A 827 -9.41 -24.98 -10.77
C LEU A 827 -8.89 -24.48 -9.43
N THR A 828 -8.71 -23.19 -9.31
CA THR A 828 -8.45 -22.50 -8.05
C THR A 828 -9.65 -21.66 -7.67
N THR A 829 -10.22 -21.88 -6.50
CA THR A 829 -11.30 -21.09 -5.91
C THR A 829 -10.76 -20.23 -4.79
N ASN A 830 -10.99 -18.93 -4.85
CA ASN A 830 -10.64 -17.96 -3.82
C ASN A 830 -11.92 -17.32 -3.29
N LEU A 831 -12.10 -17.39 -1.97
CA LEU A 831 -13.17 -16.70 -1.26
C LEU A 831 -12.55 -15.76 -0.24
N HIS A 832 -12.98 -14.50 -0.25
CA HIS A 832 -12.58 -13.53 0.74
C HIS A 832 -13.82 -12.96 1.43
N ALA A 833 -13.74 -12.78 2.74
CA ALA A 833 -14.77 -12.09 3.50
C ALA A 833 -14.10 -11.08 4.44
N SER A 834 -14.47 -9.81 4.28
CA SER A 834 -13.96 -8.69 5.07
C SER A 834 -15.08 -8.11 5.90
N ARG A 835 -14.90 -8.04 7.23
CA ARG A 835 -15.77 -7.29 8.12
C ARG A 835 -15.09 -6.01 8.54
N PHE A 836 -15.73 -4.91 8.28
CA PHE A 836 -15.37 -3.60 8.83
C PHE A 836 -16.27 -3.33 10.05
N GLY A 837 -15.67 -2.96 11.18
CA GLY A 837 -16.39 -2.65 12.41
C GLY A 837 -17.17 -1.34 12.33
N GLU A 838 -17.85 -1.01 13.41
CA GLU A 838 -18.55 0.26 13.52
C GLU A 838 -17.61 1.46 13.52
N PHE A 839 -18.07 2.59 12.99
CA PHE A 839 -17.43 3.89 13.09
C PHE A 839 -18.49 4.99 13.25
N THR A 840 -18.06 6.20 13.63
CA THR A 840 -19.00 7.31 13.84
C THR A 840 -18.46 8.58 13.20
N ILE A 841 -19.29 9.28 12.44
CA ILE A 841 -19.00 10.61 11.91
C ILE A 841 -19.69 11.64 12.81
N PHE A 842 -18.88 12.54 13.37
CA PHE A 842 -19.38 13.63 14.23
C PHE A 842 -19.66 14.87 13.39
N GLN A 843 -20.66 15.62 13.83
CA GLN A 843 -20.98 16.94 13.28
C GLN A 843 -20.52 18.06 14.24
N THR A 844 -20.65 19.30 13.79
CA THR A 844 -20.19 20.47 14.57
C THR A 844 -21.03 20.75 15.81
N ALA A 845 -22.28 20.33 15.81
CA ALA A 845 -23.20 20.56 16.93
C ALA A 845 -22.69 19.92 18.23
N THR A 846 -22.51 20.72 19.29
CA THR A 846 -21.93 20.26 20.56
C THR A 846 -22.83 19.31 21.33
N ASN A 847 -24.15 19.36 21.09
CA ASN A 847 -25.14 18.44 21.67
C ASN A 847 -25.19 17.08 20.99
N GLY A 848 -24.33 16.86 19.95
CA GLY A 848 -24.28 15.61 19.21
C GLY A 848 -25.39 15.43 18.16
N SER A 849 -26.21 16.47 17.93
CA SER A 849 -27.23 16.40 16.87
C SER A 849 -26.54 16.28 15.52
N GLY A 850 -27.00 15.30 14.71
CA GLY A 850 -26.39 14.97 13.43
C GLY A 850 -25.22 13.97 13.49
N ASP A 851 -24.71 13.62 14.66
CA ASP A 851 -23.72 12.53 14.77
C ASP A 851 -24.35 11.23 14.25
N THR A 852 -23.61 10.52 13.41
CA THR A 852 -24.14 9.29 12.80
C THR A 852 -23.18 8.13 13.07
N LYS A 853 -23.70 7.11 13.73
CA LYS A 853 -23.02 5.82 13.95
C LYS A 853 -23.39 4.88 12.81
N TYR A 854 -22.38 4.27 12.19
CA TYR A 854 -22.51 3.32 11.09
C TYR A 854 -22.32 1.91 11.60
N SER A 855 -23.18 1.01 11.17
CA SER A 855 -23.16 -0.40 11.53
C SER A 855 -21.96 -1.13 10.92
N PRO A 856 -21.53 -2.24 11.54
CA PRO A 856 -20.51 -3.09 10.92
C PRO A 856 -20.95 -3.62 9.56
N GLN A 857 -20.04 -3.62 8.57
CA GLN A 857 -20.32 -4.07 7.21
C GLN A 857 -19.48 -5.30 6.85
N TRP A 858 -20.11 -6.31 6.24
CA TRP A 858 -19.45 -7.43 5.59
C TRP A 858 -19.40 -7.22 4.08
N VAL A 859 -18.24 -7.51 3.50
CA VAL A 859 -18.01 -7.54 2.06
C VAL A 859 -17.37 -8.87 1.71
N SER A 860 -17.91 -9.57 0.72
CA SER A 860 -17.40 -10.88 0.28
C SER A 860 -17.05 -10.84 -1.19
N ASP A 861 -15.91 -11.42 -1.53
CA ASP A 861 -15.37 -11.51 -2.89
C ASP A 861 -15.17 -12.98 -3.27
N ILE A 862 -15.33 -13.31 -4.56
CA ILE A 862 -15.09 -14.63 -5.12
C ILE A 862 -14.26 -14.51 -6.39
N ALA A 863 -13.30 -15.43 -6.59
CA ALA A 863 -12.60 -15.60 -7.83
C ALA A 863 -12.40 -17.08 -8.16
N LEU A 864 -12.69 -17.43 -9.39
CA LEU A 864 -12.51 -18.78 -9.96
C LEU A 864 -11.47 -18.69 -11.06
N THR A 865 -10.31 -19.32 -10.86
CA THR A 865 -9.22 -19.35 -11.84
C THR A 865 -9.07 -20.74 -12.40
N TYR A 866 -9.17 -20.89 -13.72
CA TYR A 866 -8.95 -22.15 -14.42
C TYR A 866 -7.65 -22.10 -15.23
N LYS A 867 -6.83 -23.13 -15.09
CA LYS A 867 -5.56 -23.30 -15.82
C LYS A 867 -5.78 -24.11 -17.10
N PHE A 868 -5.60 -23.47 -18.26
CA PHE A 868 -5.70 -24.08 -19.58
C PHE A 868 -4.35 -24.65 -20.05
N GLY A 869 -3.80 -25.64 -19.34
CA GLY A 869 -2.47 -26.17 -19.61
C GLY A 869 -1.34 -25.33 -18.97
N PRO A 870 -0.08 -25.59 -19.35
CA PRO A 870 1.04 -24.88 -18.75
C PRO A 870 1.05 -23.40 -19.20
N GLY A 871 1.01 -22.49 -18.24
CA GLY A 871 1.24 -21.06 -18.46
C GLY A 871 0.03 -20.23 -18.90
N MET A 872 -1.17 -20.77 -19.05
CA MET A 872 -2.37 -19.99 -19.38
C MET A 872 -3.42 -20.09 -18.28
N ASN A 873 -3.86 -18.96 -17.75
CA ASN A 873 -4.87 -18.87 -16.70
C ASN A 873 -6.01 -17.95 -17.15
N PHE A 874 -7.24 -18.33 -16.83
CA PHE A 874 -8.42 -17.51 -16.98
C PHE A 874 -9.14 -17.39 -15.64
N THR A 875 -9.44 -16.17 -15.21
CA THR A 875 -10.14 -15.91 -13.96
C THR A 875 -11.47 -15.21 -14.24
N LEU A 876 -12.53 -15.70 -13.61
CA LEU A 876 -13.82 -15.03 -13.46
C LEU A 876 -13.97 -14.65 -12.00
N GLY A 877 -14.25 -13.37 -11.70
CA GLY A 877 -14.37 -12.93 -10.33
C GLY A 877 -15.45 -11.86 -10.12
N ALA A 878 -15.86 -11.75 -8.87
CA ALA A 878 -16.74 -10.69 -8.41
C ALA A 878 -16.31 -10.20 -7.02
N ASN A 879 -16.15 -8.89 -6.90
CA ASN A 879 -15.92 -8.22 -5.63
C ASN A 879 -17.23 -7.69 -5.10
N ASN A 880 -17.43 -7.74 -3.76
CA ASN A 880 -18.70 -7.41 -3.12
C ASN A 880 -19.88 -8.18 -3.74
N VAL A 881 -19.74 -9.51 -3.84
CA VAL A 881 -20.68 -10.39 -4.56
C VAL A 881 -22.14 -10.25 -4.09
N PHE A 882 -22.35 -9.88 -2.81
CA PHE A 882 -23.67 -9.68 -2.22
C PHE A 882 -24.20 -8.25 -2.37
N ASP A 883 -23.47 -7.36 -3.08
CA ASP A 883 -23.87 -5.98 -3.34
C ASP A 883 -24.13 -5.18 -2.05
N SER A 884 -23.26 -5.36 -1.05
CA SER A 884 -23.36 -4.76 0.28
C SER A 884 -23.00 -3.28 0.25
N TYR A 885 -23.75 -2.45 0.95
CA TYR A 885 -23.56 -1.00 1.07
C TYR A 885 -23.44 -0.59 2.54
N PRO A 886 -22.76 0.51 2.86
CA PRO A 886 -22.81 1.09 4.21
C PRO A 886 -24.17 1.70 4.49
N ASP A 887 -24.46 1.95 5.78
CA ASP A 887 -25.61 2.75 6.18
C ASP A 887 -25.56 4.13 5.51
N THR A 888 -26.73 4.70 5.25
CA THR A 888 -26.83 6.04 4.64
C THR A 888 -26.58 7.15 5.67
N LEU A 889 -26.11 8.29 5.19
CA LEU A 889 -26.02 9.52 5.97
C LEU A 889 -27.41 9.93 6.48
N ALA A 890 -27.50 10.45 7.70
CA ALA A 890 -28.70 11.09 8.19
C ALA A 890 -29.11 12.25 7.26
N SER A 891 -30.41 12.44 7.05
CA SER A 891 -30.96 13.41 6.08
C SER A 891 -30.35 14.82 6.18
N PRO A 892 -30.12 15.42 7.37
CA PRO A 892 -29.48 16.73 7.47
C PRO A 892 -28.04 16.77 6.95
N ASN A 893 -27.36 15.62 6.92
CA ASN A 893 -25.95 15.50 6.51
C ASN A 893 -25.78 15.21 5.02
N GLN A 894 -26.88 14.98 4.27
CA GLN A 894 -26.84 14.56 2.87
C GLN A 894 -26.64 15.70 1.87
N THR A 895 -26.16 16.84 2.27
CA THR A 895 -25.95 18.02 1.42
C THR A 895 -27.00 18.14 0.29
N ARG A 896 -28.14 18.73 0.59
CA ARG A 896 -29.29 18.85 -0.35
C ARG A 896 -29.88 17.50 -0.83
N GLY A 897 -29.67 16.44 -0.06
CA GLY A 897 -30.14 15.09 -0.40
C GLY A 897 -29.30 14.35 -1.45
N ILE A 898 -28.19 14.92 -1.92
CA ILE A 898 -27.38 14.41 -3.02
C ILE A 898 -26.48 13.26 -2.58
N TYR A 899 -25.70 13.47 -1.52
CA TYR A 899 -24.69 12.51 -1.05
C TYR A 899 -25.27 11.64 0.05
N ILE A 900 -25.51 10.37 -0.26
CA ILE A 900 -26.24 9.45 0.65
C ILE A 900 -25.32 8.54 1.44
N PHE A 901 -24.11 8.31 0.98
CA PHE A 901 -23.15 7.43 1.65
C PHE A 901 -22.03 8.22 2.32
N PRO A 902 -21.48 7.70 3.43
CA PRO A 902 -20.35 8.32 4.10
C PRO A 902 -19.08 8.20 3.25
N GLY A 903 -18.48 9.33 2.88
CA GLY A 903 -17.21 9.36 2.12
C GLY A 903 -16.02 8.77 2.89
N GLN A 904 -16.20 8.39 4.16
CA GLN A 904 -15.19 7.75 5.00
C GLN A 904 -15.40 6.24 5.15
N SER A 905 -16.38 5.64 4.42
CA SER A 905 -16.61 4.21 4.47
C SER A 905 -15.37 3.45 4.03
N PRO A 906 -14.80 2.58 4.87
CA PRO A 906 -13.62 1.79 4.52
C PRO A 906 -13.92 0.79 3.41
N ALA A 907 -15.13 0.21 3.38
CA ALA A 907 -15.57 -0.70 2.32
C ALA A 907 -15.86 0.01 1.00
N GLY A 908 -15.86 1.35 0.97
CA GLY A 908 -16.42 2.12 -0.13
C GLY A 908 -17.94 1.94 -0.24
N PHE A 909 -18.52 2.42 -1.34
CA PHE A 909 -19.97 2.34 -1.60
C PHE A 909 -20.29 2.19 -3.09
N ASN A 910 -19.40 1.55 -3.87
CA ASN A 910 -19.58 1.38 -5.32
C ASN A 910 -20.56 0.23 -5.65
N GLY A 911 -20.72 -0.75 -4.74
CA GLY A 911 -21.51 -1.95 -4.98
C GLY A 911 -20.69 -3.09 -5.60
N ARG A 912 -21.36 -4.05 -6.25
CA ARG A 912 -20.76 -5.25 -6.84
C ARG A 912 -19.96 -4.93 -8.09
N TYR A 913 -18.74 -5.43 -8.16
CA TYR A 913 -17.86 -5.33 -9.34
C TYR A 913 -17.55 -6.72 -9.89
N GLY A 914 -17.90 -6.98 -11.17
CA GLY A 914 -17.56 -8.20 -11.85
C GLY A 914 -16.38 -8.01 -12.81
N TYR A 915 -15.49 -9.00 -12.92
CA TYR A 915 -14.33 -8.93 -13.78
C TYR A 915 -13.93 -10.27 -14.40
N VAL A 916 -13.21 -10.18 -15.50
CA VAL A 916 -12.52 -11.30 -16.13
C VAL A 916 -11.04 -10.95 -16.28
N ARG A 917 -10.15 -11.94 -16.09
CA ARG A 917 -8.70 -11.82 -16.29
C ARG A 917 -8.19 -12.98 -17.12
N ALA A 918 -7.37 -12.69 -18.10
CA ALA A 918 -6.57 -13.66 -18.82
C ALA A 918 -5.09 -13.40 -18.52
N ALA A 919 -4.33 -14.45 -18.19
CA ALA A 919 -2.91 -14.35 -17.91
C ALA A 919 -2.13 -15.43 -18.65
N VAL A 920 -0.94 -15.09 -19.13
CA VAL A 920 -0.05 -15.97 -19.88
C VAL A 920 1.36 -15.87 -19.31
N ASP A 921 1.94 -17.03 -18.99
CA ASP A 921 3.35 -17.18 -18.67
C ASP A 921 4.07 -17.82 -19.88
N PHE A 922 4.87 -17.01 -20.58
CA PHE A 922 5.54 -17.41 -21.82
C PHE A 922 6.68 -18.41 -21.57
N GLY A 923 7.29 -18.44 -20.39
CA GLY A 923 8.30 -19.42 -20.00
C GLY A 923 7.73 -20.83 -19.91
N LEU A 924 6.45 -20.97 -19.54
CA LEU A 924 5.74 -22.25 -19.46
C LEU A 924 5.11 -22.64 -20.79
N VAL A 925 4.61 -21.70 -21.58
CA VAL A 925 3.98 -21.95 -22.89
C VAL A 925 5.00 -22.40 -23.92
N SER A 926 6.22 -21.91 -23.88
CA SER A 926 7.29 -22.25 -24.84
C SER A 926 7.91 -23.63 -24.64
N ARG A 927 7.55 -24.37 -23.59
CA ARG A 927 7.98 -25.77 -23.42
C ARG A 927 7.13 -26.65 -24.32
N PRO A 928 7.72 -27.28 -25.37
CA PRO A 928 6.96 -28.24 -26.18
C PRO A 928 6.50 -29.36 -25.25
N PHE A 929 5.24 -29.79 -25.40
CA PHE A 929 4.73 -31.03 -24.83
C PHE A 929 5.69 -32.17 -25.22
N ARG A 930 6.64 -32.54 -24.39
CA ARG A 930 7.32 -33.80 -24.51
C ARG A 930 6.27 -34.86 -24.23
N ARG A 931 5.64 -35.33 -25.30
CA ARG A 931 5.01 -36.66 -25.29
C ARG A 931 6.07 -37.60 -24.74
N THR A 932 5.84 -38.17 -23.59
CA THR A 932 6.51 -39.38 -23.15
C THR A 932 6.13 -40.47 -24.16
N ALA A 933 6.86 -40.51 -25.26
CA ALA A 933 6.90 -41.69 -26.08
C ALA A 933 7.63 -42.75 -25.25
N SER A 934 6.86 -43.62 -24.63
CA SER A 934 7.37 -44.88 -24.14
C SER A 934 7.96 -45.61 -25.35
N SER A 935 9.28 -45.48 -25.57
CA SER A 935 10.02 -46.29 -26.49
C SER A 935 10.11 -47.71 -25.90
N VAL A 936 9.16 -48.52 -26.31
CA VAL A 936 9.35 -49.97 -26.25
C VAL A 936 10.48 -50.29 -27.24
N THR A 937 11.71 -50.39 -26.75
CA THR A 937 12.84 -50.96 -27.49
C THR A 937 12.73 -52.48 -27.43
N ALA A 938 12.41 -53.05 -28.56
CA ALA A 938 12.56 -54.52 -28.81
C ALA A 938 14.05 -54.90 -28.70
N PRO A 939 14.38 -56.06 -28.14
CA PRO A 939 15.77 -56.51 -28.06
C PRO A 939 16.25 -57.07 -29.38
N SER A 940 17.35 -56.54 -29.93
CA SER A 940 18.10 -57.17 -31.01
C SER A 940 19.09 -58.23 -30.48
N HIS A 941 19.03 -59.41 -31.04
CA HIS A 941 19.98 -60.52 -30.84
C HIS A 941 21.40 -60.16 -31.24
N ALA A 942 22.38 -60.56 -30.45
CA ALA A 942 23.64 -61.24 -30.90
C ALA A 942 24.42 -61.87 -29.74
N THR A 943 24.39 -63.20 -29.73
CA THR A 943 25.44 -64.22 -29.64
C THR A 943 26.57 -64.21 -28.61
N LYS A 944 26.54 -65.32 -27.81
CA LYS A 944 27.60 -66.20 -27.29
C LYS A 944 28.75 -65.70 -26.46
N THR A 945 29.08 -66.27 -25.29
CA THR A 945 29.48 -67.67 -24.99
C THR A 945 29.62 -67.88 -23.50
N SER A 946 29.25 -69.09 -23.08
CA SER A 946 29.82 -70.03 -22.06
C SER A 946 29.94 -69.71 -20.60
N ALA A 947 29.21 -70.42 -19.83
CA ALA A 947 29.42 -71.63 -18.99
C ALA A 947 29.61 -71.33 -17.52
N GLN A 948 28.91 -71.82 -16.60
CA GLN A 948 28.75 -73.08 -15.92
C GLN A 948 27.92 -73.01 -14.64
N ARG A 949 26.93 -73.83 -14.53
CA ARG A 949 26.44 -74.72 -13.42
C ARG A 949 26.53 -74.18 -11.95
N SER A 950 25.42 -74.24 -11.19
CA SER A 950 24.79 -75.43 -10.62
C SER A 950 23.51 -74.97 -9.80
N SER A 951 22.41 -75.62 -10.09
CA SER A 951 21.59 -76.65 -9.35
C SER A 951 20.95 -76.10 -8.01
N GLY A 952 19.59 -76.30 -7.97
CA GLY A 952 18.77 -76.25 -6.74
C GLY A 952 17.30 -76.08 -6.99
N VAL A 953 16.63 -77.03 -7.33
CA VAL A 953 15.32 -77.66 -7.37
C VAL A 953 14.46 -77.40 -6.09
N ALA A 954 13.20 -77.10 -6.30
CA ALA A 954 11.95 -77.64 -5.80
C ALA A 954 10.83 -76.62 -5.81
N ARG A 955 9.88 -76.71 -6.68
CA ARG A 955 8.63 -77.40 -6.78
C ARG A 955 7.65 -77.27 -5.60
N TYR A 956 6.47 -76.95 -6.06
CA TYR A 956 5.08 -77.40 -5.82
C TYR A 956 4.22 -76.36 -5.17
N THR A 957 2.94 -76.10 -5.47
CA THR A 957 1.89 -76.52 -6.38
C THR A 957 0.72 -75.54 -6.31
N ARG A 958 0.04 -75.30 -7.35
CA ARG A 958 -1.39 -74.84 -7.40
C ARG A 958 -2.30 -76.08 -7.04
N PRO A 959 -3.62 -76.02 -6.81
CA PRO A 959 -4.63 -75.31 -7.62
C PRO A 959 -5.92 -74.81 -6.88
N GLY A 960 -6.82 -74.27 -7.67
CA GLY A 960 -8.21 -74.51 -7.86
C GLY A 960 -9.18 -73.45 -7.29
N SER A 961 -9.84 -72.74 -8.06
CA SER A 961 -11.01 -72.83 -8.94
C SER A 961 -12.36 -72.55 -8.27
N ALA A 962 -13.13 -71.71 -8.96
CA ALA A 962 -14.59 -71.71 -9.15
C ALA A 962 -15.44 -71.05 -8.10
N SER A 963 -16.43 -70.18 -8.32
CA SER A 963 -17.36 -69.95 -9.37
C SER A 963 -18.32 -68.83 -9.00
N ASN A 964 -18.80 -68.06 -9.92
CA ASN A 964 -19.99 -67.20 -9.93
C ASN A 964 -21.28 -67.99 -9.78
N PRO A 965 -22.48 -67.56 -9.55
CA PRO A 965 -23.14 -66.45 -10.25
C PRO A 965 -24.27 -65.66 -9.48
N GLY A 966 -24.64 -64.51 -9.97
CA GLY A 966 -25.95 -64.24 -10.42
C GLY A 966 -26.96 -63.40 -9.64
N ALA A 967 -27.46 -62.45 -10.34
CA ALA A 967 -28.86 -61.97 -10.46
C ALA A 967 -29.31 -60.69 -9.72
N ASN A 968 -29.46 -59.64 -10.51
CA ASN A 968 -30.70 -58.93 -10.86
C ASN A 968 -31.64 -58.47 -9.72
N LEU A 969 -31.95 -57.16 -9.63
CA LEU A 969 -33.20 -56.54 -10.09
C LEU A 969 -33.35 -55.09 -9.58
N GLN A 970 -33.68 -54.24 -10.53
CA GLN A 970 -34.31 -52.92 -10.40
C GLN A 970 -35.82 -53.09 -10.05
N PRO A 971 -36.63 -52.01 -10.03
CA PRO A 971 -36.69 -50.71 -9.38
C PRO A 971 -38.00 -50.50 -8.60
N LEU A 972 -38.25 -49.38 -7.96
CA LEU A 972 -39.61 -48.78 -7.93
C LEU A 972 -39.67 -47.37 -7.37
N LEU A 973 -40.38 -46.59 -8.08
CA LEU A 973 -40.88 -45.23 -7.92
C LEU A 973 -41.87 -45.06 -6.74
N ARG A 974 -41.98 -43.88 -6.20
CA ARG A 974 -43.20 -43.04 -6.01
C ARG A 974 -43.25 -42.26 -4.67
N THR A 975 -43.27 -40.94 -4.82
CA THR A 975 -44.36 -39.94 -4.63
C THR A 975 -44.75 -39.56 -3.21
N GLY A 976 -44.69 -38.23 -3.00
CA GLY A 976 -45.83 -37.50 -2.40
C GLY A 976 -45.58 -36.77 -1.10
N GLY A 977 -45.83 -35.48 -1.12
CA GLY A 977 -46.55 -34.88 0.01
C GLY A 977 -46.08 -33.52 0.50
N ILE A 978 -46.67 -32.49 -0.04
CA ILE A 978 -46.88 -31.10 0.34
C ILE A 978 -47.34 -30.90 1.79
N LEU A 979 -46.90 -29.80 2.44
CA LEU A 979 -47.56 -28.89 3.42
C LEU A 979 -46.44 -28.08 4.09
N GLY A 980 -46.28 -26.78 4.01
CA GLY A 980 -47.16 -25.64 4.13
C GLY A 980 -47.41 -25.22 5.59
N TYR A 981 -46.71 -24.13 6.07
CA TYR A 981 -47.34 -23.10 6.94
C TYR A 981 -46.28 -22.03 7.38
N ARG A 982 -46.42 -20.82 6.91
CA ARG A 982 -46.60 -19.47 7.46
C ARG A 982 -45.94 -19.11 8.79
N THR A 983 -45.28 -18.02 8.67
CA THR A 983 -44.87 -16.91 9.54
C THR A 983 -45.74 -16.64 10.81
N PRO A 984 -45.23 -15.86 11.77
CA PRO A 984 -45.10 -14.42 11.65
C PRO A 984 -43.70 -13.86 11.62
#